data_4086505cdd0ed25f26563a0cf8211cfb
#
_entry.id   4086505cdd0ed25f26563a0cf8211cfb
#
_cell.length_a   1.000
_cell.length_b   1.000
_cell.length_c   1.000
_cell.angle_alpha   90.00
_cell.angle_beta   90.00
_cell.angle_gamma   90.00
#
_symmetry.space_group_name_H-M   'P 1'
#
loop_
_entity.id
_entity.type
_entity.pdbx_description
1 polymer ?
#
loop_
_entity_poly.entity_id
_entity_poly.type
_entity_poly.pdbx_seq_one_letter_code
_entity_poly.pdbx_strand_id
1 'polypeptide(L)'
;MDMRTTTSPNMLDNGSRPLPLTDGPELREALKAANLQTLLMVYVHLTHDESMLDTFQVHIHPPYTNPDYVIPQECIDDLHERLVHVLTTPGAAKSEDPPIALMQKMMSVGVGEPVTDEFVPMVLEQGGFHRSPVRKELPGRTPPPPGFKVLVIGAGLTGILASIELERAGYEHVVIEKNEEVGGTWWKNRYPGVGVDTPSHFYSYSFEISPEWNEYHPHGADMREYFRAVADKYDVRRNIRFKTVVHSLIFDEAEAVWNVTVEDLNTGKREVIKANAVFNAFGTTDRWQLPDIPGIEGFKGIICHSADYDESIDLKGKKVAVIGTGASSAQIVSSIVSEVDELVVFMRTKHWVINNPEVKAEVPEPVKWAMRHIPYYKEWFRFRVFWFAADGLYPNVVKDPSYPVDGIAVSALNEGMRQYALSHMNHKLAGRPDLIEKLTPDFPIFSKRVIMDAGWYDALMQPKTTLETTHIAEITPTGIRTKDGTEYEFDVIICATGFRAEALVQELVIKGREGHDLAEDWADEEERAYLGTTIPHYPNYFLSTGPNIGPNHAGGVNIVSESQVHYLIECLDHMNAIGARTMDVKEEAFWRHNKRIDDQMKHMIWTHPRSKSYYQNSKGRPVGPWPFRLVDMWNELQKPVLEDYKFD
;
A
#
# COMPACT_ATOMS: atom_id res chain seq x y z
N MET A 1 -20.35 -27.60 -17.31
CA MET A 1 -19.69 -26.81 -18.36
C MET A 1 -18.28 -26.56 -17.91
N ASP A 2 -17.33 -26.97 -18.71
CA ASP A 2 -15.91 -27.09 -18.37
C ASP A 2 -15.31 -25.80 -17.80
N MET A 3 -14.95 -25.85 -16.53
CA MET A 3 -13.99 -24.88 -15.99
C MET A 3 -12.63 -25.20 -16.62
N ARG A 4 -12.29 -24.45 -17.66
CA ARG A 4 -10.93 -24.46 -18.18
C ARG A 4 -10.04 -23.94 -17.06
N THR A 5 -9.25 -24.83 -16.50
CA THR A 5 -8.05 -24.48 -15.72
C THR A 5 -7.09 -23.77 -16.67
N THR A 6 -7.27 -22.48 -16.82
CA THR A 6 -6.19 -21.63 -17.30
C THR A 6 -5.16 -21.66 -16.17
N THR A 7 -4.09 -22.40 -16.35
CA THR A 7 -2.88 -22.23 -15.54
C THR A 7 -2.49 -20.76 -15.66
N SER A 8 -2.73 -20.00 -14.58
CA SER A 8 -2.25 -18.61 -14.50
C SER A 8 -0.75 -18.64 -14.78
N PRO A 9 -0.22 -17.72 -15.62
CA PRO A 9 1.22 -17.62 -15.82
C PRO A 9 1.87 -17.47 -14.45
N ASN A 10 3.00 -18.14 -14.25
CA ASN A 10 3.72 -18.06 -12.98
C ASN A 10 4.12 -16.60 -12.74
N MET A 11 3.45 -15.91 -11.84
CA MET A 11 3.64 -14.48 -11.52
C MET A 11 5.09 -14.09 -11.24
N LEU A 12 5.95 -15.06 -10.93
CA LEU A 12 7.35 -14.85 -10.56
C LEU A 12 8.33 -15.47 -11.56
N ASP A 13 7.84 -15.89 -12.72
CA ASP A 13 8.73 -16.41 -13.76
C ASP A 13 9.48 -15.25 -14.42
N ASN A 14 10.71 -15.07 -14.02
CA ASN A 14 11.57 -14.02 -14.52
C ASN A 14 12.12 -14.28 -15.92
N GLY A 15 11.87 -15.46 -16.50
CA GLY A 15 12.22 -15.82 -17.90
C GLY A 15 13.51 -15.22 -18.46
N SER A 16 14.37 -14.64 -17.60
CA SER A 16 15.50 -13.80 -17.97
C SER A 16 16.47 -14.57 -18.87
N ARG A 17 16.66 -14.05 -20.06
CA ARG A 17 17.65 -14.57 -21.00
C ARG A 17 18.96 -13.84 -20.75
N PRO A 18 20.08 -14.56 -20.61
CA PRO A 18 21.38 -13.90 -20.54
C PRO A 18 21.68 -13.15 -21.84
N LEU A 19 22.38 -12.04 -21.75
CA LEU A 19 22.89 -11.35 -22.94
C LEU A 19 23.95 -12.22 -23.65
N PRO A 20 24.04 -12.18 -24.97
CA PRO A 20 23.26 -11.35 -25.89
C PRO A 20 21.87 -11.95 -26.21
N LEU A 21 20.90 -11.07 -26.44
CA LEU A 21 19.61 -11.43 -27.01
C LEU A 21 19.73 -11.66 -28.51
N THR A 22 18.66 -12.16 -29.12
CA THR A 22 18.55 -12.27 -30.60
C THR A 22 17.87 -11.02 -31.15
N ASP A 23 18.44 -10.40 -32.19
CA ASP A 23 17.74 -9.37 -32.95
C ASP A 23 16.60 -10.02 -33.73
N GLY A 24 15.39 -9.84 -33.24
CA GLY A 24 14.19 -10.43 -33.79
C GLY A 24 12.95 -9.55 -33.58
N PRO A 25 11.80 -9.95 -34.15
CA PRO A 25 10.55 -9.20 -34.03
C PRO A 25 10.16 -8.93 -32.58
N GLU A 26 10.31 -9.90 -31.68
CA GLU A 26 9.93 -9.79 -30.27
C GLU A 26 10.68 -8.64 -29.56
N LEU A 27 12.01 -8.56 -29.75
CA LEU A 27 12.82 -7.47 -29.18
C LEU A 27 12.39 -6.12 -29.76
N ARG A 28 12.23 -6.04 -31.09
CA ARG A 28 11.89 -4.79 -31.77
C ARG A 28 10.46 -4.30 -31.42
N GLU A 29 9.51 -5.21 -31.25
CA GLU A 29 8.16 -4.89 -30.77
C GLU A 29 8.18 -4.46 -29.30
N ALA A 30 8.96 -5.13 -28.46
CA ALA A 30 9.15 -4.76 -27.06
C ALA A 30 9.71 -3.35 -26.92
N LEU A 31 10.77 -3.00 -27.68
CA LEU A 31 11.35 -1.66 -27.64
C LEU A 31 10.35 -0.57 -28.08
N LYS A 32 9.50 -0.85 -29.07
CA LYS A 32 8.47 0.11 -29.53
C LYS A 32 7.35 0.31 -28.50
N ALA A 33 6.96 -0.74 -27.78
CA ALA A 33 5.88 -0.69 -26.80
C ALA A 33 6.33 -0.22 -25.41
N ALA A 34 7.62 -0.34 -25.13
CA ALA A 34 8.19 -0.03 -23.83
C ALA A 34 8.21 1.47 -23.54
N ASN A 35 8.22 1.83 -22.25
CA ASN A 35 8.32 3.22 -21.84
C ASN A 35 9.69 3.81 -22.24
N LEU A 36 9.65 4.89 -23.02
CA LEU A 36 10.84 5.48 -23.63
C LEU A 36 11.89 5.98 -22.63
N GLN A 37 11.46 6.60 -21.51
CA GLN A 37 12.38 7.04 -20.46
C GLN A 37 13.05 5.85 -19.79
N THR A 38 12.27 4.81 -19.51
CA THR A 38 12.81 3.57 -18.96
C THR A 38 13.86 2.96 -19.89
N LEU A 39 13.60 2.95 -21.21
CA LEU A 39 14.56 2.49 -22.21
C LEU A 39 15.83 3.34 -22.26
N LEU A 40 15.72 4.66 -22.15
CA LEU A 40 16.87 5.55 -22.04
C LEU A 40 17.72 5.21 -20.81
N MET A 41 17.08 5.02 -19.64
CA MET A 41 17.79 4.62 -18.42
C MET A 41 18.47 3.26 -18.58
N VAL A 42 17.82 2.29 -19.23
CA VAL A 42 18.42 0.98 -19.54
C VAL A 42 19.66 1.14 -20.44
N TYR A 43 19.58 1.95 -21.50
CA TYR A 43 20.72 2.19 -22.39
C TYR A 43 21.91 2.75 -21.62
N VAL A 44 21.69 3.82 -20.85
CA VAL A 44 22.76 4.46 -20.06
C VAL A 44 23.31 3.50 -19.00
N HIS A 45 22.44 2.71 -18.35
CA HIS A 45 22.87 1.72 -17.37
C HIS A 45 23.83 0.68 -17.97
N LEU A 46 23.47 0.15 -19.15
CA LEU A 46 24.25 -0.89 -19.81
C LEU A 46 25.52 -0.38 -20.50
N THR A 47 25.63 0.90 -20.81
CA THR A 47 26.75 1.45 -21.57
C THR A 47 27.61 2.43 -20.79
N HIS A 48 27.06 3.09 -19.77
CA HIS A 48 27.58 4.29 -19.09
C HIS A 48 27.74 5.49 -20.05
N ASP A 49 27.11 5.46 -21.22
CA ASP A 49 27.13 6.56 -22.18
C ASP A 49 25.99 7.55 -21.83
N GLU A 50 26.38 8.65 -21.20
CA GLU A 50 25.45 9.70 -20.78
C GLU A 50 25.09 10.71 -21.89
N SER A 51 25.67 10.57 -23.08
CA SER A 51 25.50 11.54 -24.19
C SER A 51 24.04 11.73 -24.61
N MET A 52 23.18 10.72 -24.41
CA MET A 52 21.77 10.80 -24.75
C MET A 52 20.91 11.45 -23.65
N LEU A 53 21.39 11.56 -22.41
CA LEU A 53 20.61 12.12 -21.30
C LEU A 53 20.23 13.59 -21.55
N ASP A 54 21.08 14.35 -22.23
CA ASP A 54 20.83 15.76 -22.52
C ASP A 54 19.85 15.96 -23.69
N THR A 55 19.60 14.92 -24.51
CA THR A 55 18.67 14.93 -25.63
C THR A 55 17.22 14.76 -25.21
N PHE A 56 16.98 14.08 -24.09
CA PHE A 56 15.67 13.74 -23.61
C PHE A 56 15.22 14.75 -22.54
N GLN A 57 14.44 15.74 -22.95
CA GLN A 57 13.78 16.66 -22.02
C GLN A 57 12.43 16.11 -21.62
N VAL A 58 12.25 15.96 -20.31
CA VAL A 58 11.03 15.44 -19.70
C VAL A 58 10.28 16.60 -19.07
N HIS A 59 9.02 16.78 -19.47
CA HIS A 59 8.10 17.70 -18.83
C HIS A 59 7.08 16.90 -18.02
N ILE A 60 7.04 17.18 -16.72
CA ILE A 60 6.07 16.56 -15.82
C ILE A 60 4.85 17.46 -15.75
N HIS A 61 3.71 16.90 -16.11
CA HIS A 61 2.41 17.54 -15.86
C HIS A 61 1.67 16.81 -14.75
N PRO A 62 1.10 17.52 -13.76
CA PRO A 62 0.15 16.90 -12.84
C PRO A 62 -1.06 16.36 -13.65
N PRO A 63 -1.55 15.17 -13.30
CA PRO A 63 -1.15 14.30 -12.22
C PRO A 63 -0.22 13.18 -12.66
N TYR A 64 1.05 13.40 -12.71
CA TYR A 64 2.15 12.44 -12.61
C TYR A 64 2.12 11.13 -13.41
N THR A 65 1.17 10.93 -14.33
CA THR A 65 0.95 9.62 -14.93
C THR A 65 1.89 9.33 -16.09
N ASN A 66 2.14 10.28 -16.96
CA ASN A 66 3.16 10.15 -18.00
C ASN A 66 3.68 11.55 -18.34
N PRO A 67 4.98 11.78 -18.24
CA PRO A 67 5.55 13.01 -18.76
C PRO A 67 5.35 13.09 -20.27
N ASP A 68 4.94 14.25 -20.76
CA ASP A 68 4.91 14.51 -22.18
C ASP A 68 6.34 14.69 -22.68
N TYR A 69 6.71 13.92 -23.69
CA TYR A 69 7.98 14.08 -24.37
C TYR A 69 7.79 14.85 -25.67
N VAL A 70 8.56 15.89 -25.84
CA VAL A 70 8.78 16.44 -27.15
C VAL A 70 10.14 15.96 -27.64
N ILE A 71 10.22 14.67 -28.00
CA ILE A 71 11.44 14.06 -28.49
C ILE A 71 11.27 13.81 -29.98
N PRO A 72 12.21 14.29 -30.83
CA PRO A 72 12.18 14.00 -32.26
C PRO A 72 12.19 12.50 -32.53
N GLN A 73 11.40 12.03 -33.49
CA GLN A 73 11.31 10.61 -33.84
C GLN A 73 12.68 10.00 -34.18
N GLU A 74 13.55 10.78 -34.84
CA GLU A 74 14.91 10.35 -35.16
C GLU A 74 15.75 10.02 -33.92
N CYS A 75 15.53 10.72 -32.80
CA CYS A 75 16.22 10.41 -31.54
C CYS A 75 15.68 9.13 -30.89
N ILE A 76 14.37 8.88 -31.04
CA ILE A 76 13.73 7.64 -30.58
C ILE A 76 14.26 6.45 -31.39
N ASP A 77 14.32 6.59 -32.70
CA ASP A 77 14.82 5.54 -33.59
C ASP A 77 16.31 5.24 -33.32
N ASP A 78 17.12 6.28 -33.09
CA ASP A 78 18.56 6.11 -32.71
C ASP A 78 18.69 5.38 -31.37
N LEU A 79 17.90 5.72 -30.37
CA LEU A 79 17.90 5.00 -29.07
C LEU A 79 17.54 3.52 -29.27
N HIS A 80 16.51 3.21 -30.08
CA HIS A 80 16.10 1.83 -30.33
C HIS A 80 17.22 1.04 -31.03
N GLU A 81 17.87 1.58 -32.06
CA GLU A 81 18.96 0.89 -32.75
C GLU A 81 20.20 0.72 -31.87
N ARG A 82 20.53 1.70 -31.02
CA ARG A 82 21.61 1.56 -30.01
C ARG A 82 21.27 0.49 -28.98
N LEU A 83 20.03 0.40 -28.51
CA LEU A 83 19.58 -0.66 -27.60
C LEU A 83 19.65 -2.03 -28.29
N VAL A 84 19.20 -2.17 -29.54
CA VAL A 84 19.36 -3.42 -30.29
C VAL A 84 20.84 -3.81 -30.33
N HIS A 85 21.73 -2.88 -30.69
CA HIS A 85 23.17 -3.17 -30.71
C HIS A 85 23.71 -3.65 -29.37
N VAL A 86 23.41 -2.94 -28.28
CA VAL A 86 23.92 -3.28 -26.92
C VAL A 86 23.37 -4.62 -26.44
N LEU A 87 22.08 -4.88 -26.68
CA LEU A 87 21.42 -6.10 -26.20
C LEU A 87 21.76 -7.35 -27.03
N THR A 88 22.19 -7.20 -28.29
CA THR A 88 22.42 -8.34 -29.20
C THR A 88 23.90 -8.59 -29.50
N THR A 89 24.81 -7.66 -29.17
CA THR A 89 26.23 -7.80 -29.41
C THR A 89 26.97 -8.31 -28.18
N PRO A 90 27.69 -9.45 -28.23
CA PRO A 90 28.46 -9.94 -27.11
C PRO A 90 29.48 -8.92 -26.60
N GLY A 91 29.46 -8.63 -25.30
CA GLY A 91 30.38 -7.70 -24.64
C GLY A 91 30.13 -6.21 -24.89
N ALA A 92 29.03 -5.83 -25.56
CA ALA A 92 28.67 -4.43 -25.72
C ALA A 92 28.08 -3.82 -24.43
N ALA A 93 27.37 -4.63 -23.65
CA ALA A 93 26.88 -4.22 -22.34
C ALA A 93 27.98 -4.35 -21.28
N LYS A 94 28.05 -3.36 -20.37
CA LYS A 94 28.87 -3.43 -19.16
C LYS A 94 28.28 -4.37 -18.15
N SER A 95 29.12 -5.01 -17.35
CA SER A 95 28.71 -5.94 -16.28
C SER A 95 28.58 -5.28 -14.91
N GLU A 96 29.08 -4.09 -14.75
CA GLU A 96 29.09 -3.30 -13.51
C GLU A 96 28.06 -2.20 -13.57
N ASP A 97 27.47 -1.90 -12.42
CA ASP A 97 26.52 -0.80 -12.31
C ASP A 97 27.19 0.56 -12.61
N PRO A 98 26.43 1.56 -13.11
CA PRO A 98 26.96 2.91 -13.28
C PRO A 98 27.46 3.50 -11.97
N PRO A 99 28.47 4.39 -11.99
CA PRO A 99 28.85 5.16 -10.81
C PRO A 99 27.63 5.89 -10.20
N ILE A 100 27.61 6.02 -8.88
CA ILE A 100 26.47 6.63 -8.14
C ILE A 100 26.09 8.00 -8.70
N ALA A 101 27.07 8.85 -9.05
CA ALA A 101 26.82 10.17 -9.64
C ALA A 101 26.09 10.07 -11.00
N LEU A 102 26.39 9.06 -11.80
CA LEU A 102 25.67 8.81 -13.06
C LEU A 102 24.26 8.26 -12.79
N MET A 103 24.11 7.33 -11.84
CA MET A 103 22.80 6.84 -11.41
C MET A 103 21.89 7.98 -10.96
N GLN A 104 22.40 8.92 -10.18
CA GLN A 104 21.65 10.09 -9.72
C GLN A 104 21.27 11.03 -10.89
N LYS A 105 22.17 11.27 -11.85
CA LYS A 105 21.85 12.01 -13.08
C LYS A 105 20.76 11.31 -13.87
N MET A 106 20.85 9.99 -14.04
CA MET A 106 19.84 9.16 -14.69
C MET A 106 18.49 9.27 -13.99
N MET A 107 18.47 9.15 -12.64
CA MET A 107 17.25 9.32 -11.84
C MET A 107 16.61 10.68 -12.12
N SER A 108 17.40 11.77 -12.05
CA SER A 108 16.91 13.13 -12.26
C SER A 108 16.34 13.34 -13.67
N VAL A 109 17.02 12.84 -14.70
CA VAL A 109 16.51 12.88 -16.09
C VAL A 109 15.27 12.01 -16.25
N GLY A 110 15.27 10.82 -15.64
CA GLY A 110 14.18 9.85 -15.73
C GLY A 110 12.86 10.36 -15.12
N VAL A 111 12.90 11.24 -14.13
CA VAL A 111 11.70 11.83 -13.51
C VAL A 111 11.51 13.32 -13.84
N GLY A 112 12.47 13.95 -14.56
CA GLY A 112 12.37 15.34 -15.01
C GLY A 112 12.51 16.40 -13.91
N GLU A 113 13.02 16.02 -12.75
CA GLU A 113 13.32 16.93 -11.64
C GLU A 113 14.57 16.47 -10.88
N PRO A 114 15.24 17.36 -10.13
CA PRO A 114 16.43 16.99 -9.37
C PRO A 114 16.13 15.92 -8.31
N VAL A 115 16.81 14.77 -8.41
CA VAL A 115 16.86 13.76 -7.36
C VAL A 115 18.13 14.02 -6.54
N THR A 116 17.99 14.41 -5.28
CA THR A 116 19.12 14.73 -4.41
C THR A 116 19.79 13.47 -3.84
N ASP A 117 21.03 13.60 -3.35
CA ASP A 117 21.88 12.49 -2.86
C ASP A 117 21.17 11.64 -1.80
N GLU A 118 20.34 12.25 -0.99
CA GLU A 118 19.63 11.58 0.11
C GLU A 118 18.63 10.50 -0.36
N PHE A 119 18.10 10.63 -1.59
CA PHE A 119 17.16 9.66 -2.16
C PHE A 119 17.85 8.44 -2.78
N VAL A 120 19.10 8.59 -3.21
CA VAL A 120 19.78 7.55 -4.00
C VAL A 120 19.81 6.19 -3.30
N PRO A 121 20.19 6.06 -2.02
CA PRO A 121 20.20 4.76 -1.33
C PRO A 121 18.82 4.10 -1.28
N MET A 122 17.77 4.87 -0.94
CA MET A 122 16.40 4.38 -0.91
C MET A 122 15.94 3.93 -2.29
N VAL A 123 16.24 4.69 -3.35
CA VAL A 123 15.84 4.36 -4.72
C VAL A 123 16.55 3.09 -5.21
N LEU A 124 17.83 2.91 -4.88
CA LEU A 124 18.56 1.69 -5.25
C LEU A 124 17.96 0.44 -4.59
N GLU A 125 17.54 0.54 -3.35
CA GLU A 125 16.87 -0.55 -2.64
C GLU A 125 15.44 -0.76 -3.15
N GLN A 126 14.61 0.28 -3.07
CA GLN A 126 13.18 0.19 -3.41
C GLN A 126 12.91 0.02 -4.91
N GLY A 127 13.82 0.44 -5.77
CA GLY A 127 13.81 0.16 -7.20
C GLY A 127 14.14 -1.29 -7.54
N GLY A 128 14.75 -2.04 -6.60
CA GLY A 128 15.14 -3.43 -6.81
C GLY A 128 16.51 -3.60 -7.46
N PHE A 129 17.31 -2.52 -7.58
CA PHE A 129 18.69 -2.59 -8.13
C PHE A 129 19.62 -3.33 -7.18
N HIS A 130 19.48 -3.08 -5.88
CA HIS A 130 20.28 -3.72 -4.86
C HIS A 130 19.40 -4.51 -3.91
N ARG A 131 19.70 -5.77 -3.71
CA ARG A 131 19.10 -6.59 -2.69
C ARG A 131 20.03 -6.69 -1.49
N SER A 132 19.50 -6.48 -0.29
CA SER A 132 20.24 -6.68 0.95
C SER A 132 20.83 -8.11 1.00
N PRO A 133 22.06 -8.28 1.45
CA PRO A 133 22.68 -9.60 1.55
C PRO A 133 21.91 -10.52 2.51
N VAL A 134 22.11 -11.83 2.39
CA VAL A 134 21.54 -12.80 3.33
C VAL A 134 22.28 -12.67 4.66
N ARG A 135 21.62 -12.10 5.66
CA ARG A 135 22.27 -11.69 6.93
C ARG A 135 22.95 -12.83 7.69
N LYS A 136 22.35 -14.04 7.70
CA LYS A 136 22.94 -15.21 8.34
C LYS A 136 24.29 -15.64 7.74
N GLU A 137 24.60 -15.15 6.53
CA GLU A 137 25.86 -15.45 5.81
C GLU A 137 26.91 -14.35 5.97
N LEU A 138 26.56 -13.23 6.63
CA LEU A 138 27.50 -12.11 6.80
C LEU A 138 28.64 -12.48 7.75
N PRO A 139 29.91 -12.25 7.33
CA PRO A 139 31.05 -12.48 8.21
C PRO A 139 31.01 -11.63 9.48
N GLY A 140 31.26 -12.26 10.62
CA GLY A 140 31.34 -11.58 11.92
C GLY A 140 29.99 -11.22 12.56
N ARG A 141 28.87 -11.53 11.92
CA ARG A 141 27.54 -11.38 12.56
C ARG A 141 27.37 -12.41 13.69
N THR A 142 26.86 -11.94 14.82
CA THR A 142 26.46 -12.82 15.91
C THR A 142 25.17 -13.55 15.53
N PRO A 143 25.15 -14.90 15.48
CA PRO A 143 23.92 -15.63 15.20
C PRO A 143 22.92 -15.47 16.35
N PRO A 144 21.61 -15.62 16.09
CA PRO A 144 20.61 -15.65 17.16
C PRO A 144 20.92 -16.73 18.19
N PRO A 145 20.67 -16.49 19.49
CA PRO A 145 20.84 -17.51 20.51
C PRO A 145 19.93 -18.73 20.23
N PRO A 146 20.40 -19.95 20.54
CA PRO A 146 19.55 -21.15 20.40
C PRO A 146 18.22 -21.00 21.18
N GLY A 147 17.11 -21.27 20.51
CA GLY A 147 15.77 -21.14 21.08
C GLY A 147 15.21 -19.72 21.12
N PHE A 148 15.94 -18.73 20.59
CA PHE A 148 15.38 -17.39 20.41
C PHE A 148 14.31 -17.43 19.31
N LYS A 149 13.07 -17.18 19.70
CA LYS A 149 11.91 -17.31 18.82
C LYS A 149 11.21 -15.96 18.62
N VAL A 150 10.89 -15.65 17.36
CA VAL A 150 10.05 -14.51 16.99
C VAL A 150 8.66 -14.99 16.62
N LEU A 151 7.62 -14.36 17.15
CA LEU A 151 6.24 -14.61 16.75
C LEU A 151 5.73 -13.45 15.91
N VAL A 152 5.22 -13.75 14.71
CA VAL A 152 4.63 -12.78 13.78
C VAL A 152 3.11 -12.96 13.78
N ILE A 153 2.35 -11.88 13.91
CA ILE A 153 0.88 -11.90 13.89
C ILE A 153 0.40 -11.43 12.52
N GLY A 154 -0.27 -12.32 11.78
CA GLY A 154 -0.81 -12.06 10.43
C GLY A 154 0.12 -12.51 9.31
N ALA A 155 -0.45 -13.11 8.26
CA ALA A 155 0.23 -13.54 7.02
C ALA A 155 -0.23 -12.73 5.80
N GLY A 156 -0.46 -11.43 6.00
CA GLY A 156 -0.61 -10.45 4.93
C GLY A 156 0.74 -10.07 4.31
N LEU A 157 0.77 -9.00 3.51
CA LEU A 157 1.99 -8.46 2.88
C LEU A 157 3.16 -8.40 3.88
N THR A 158 2.96 -7.77 5.04
CA THR A 158 4.03 -7.54 6.01
C THR A 158 4.46 -8.84 6.71
N GLY A 159 3.53 -9.74 7.03
CA GLY A 159 3.87 -10.99 7.71
C GLY A 159 4.61 -11.99 6.81
N ILE A 160 4.28 -12.06 5.52
CA ILE A 160 5.05 -12.81 4.52
C ILE A 160 6.47 -12.27 4.44
N LEU A 161 6.62 -10.95 4.31
CA LEU A 161 7.92 -10.28 4.27
C LEU A 161 8.74 -10.56 5.54
N ALA A 162 8.13 -10.40 6.72
CA ALA A 162 8.79 -10.66 8.00
C ALA A 162 9.30 -12.11 8.08
N SER A 163 8.50 -13.09 7.63
CA SER A 163 8.92 -14.48 7.61
C SER A 163 10.12 -14.71 6.69
N ILE A 164 10.12 -14.09 5.50
CA ILE A 164 11.24 -14.18 4.55
C ILE A 164 12.53 -13.58 5.17
N GLU A 165 12.45 -12.39 5.73
CA GLU A 165 13.63 -11.70 6.24
C GLU A 165 14.14 -12.29 7.58
N LEU A 166 13.25 -12.80 8.45
CA LEU A 166 13.63 -13.57 9.64
C LEU A 166 14.38 -14.86 9.27
N GLU A 167 13.92 -15.59 8.25
CA GLU A 167 14.63 -16.77 7.72
C GLU A 167 16.00 -16.41 7.16
N ARG A 168 16.09 -15.30 6.40
CA ARG A 168 17.35 -14.79 5.84
C ARG A 168 18.31 -14.30 6.93
N ALA A 169 17.78 -13.86 8.07
CA ALA A 169 18.53 -13.47 9.24
C ALA A 169 18.84 -14.67 10.20
N GLY A 170 18.24 -15.82 9.97
CA GLY A 170 18.47 -17.04 10.75
C GLY A 170 17.73 -17.08 12.09
N TYR A 171 16.64 -16.31 12.26
CA TYR A 171 15.78 -16.36 13.43
C TYR A 171 14.75 -17.49 13.32
N GLU A 172 14.63 -18.31 14.37
CA GLU A 172 13.48 -19.21 14.52
C GLU A 172 12.21 -18.36 14.67
N HIS A 173 11.18 -18.65 13.88
CA HIS A 173 9.95 -17.87 13.94
C HIS A 173 8.72 -18.70 13.62
N VAL A 174 7.55 -18.17 14.04
CA VAL A 174 6.23 -18.70 13.71
C VAL A 174 5.32 -17.54 13.34
N VAL A 175 4.53 -17.71 12.29
CA VAL A 175 3.50 -16.76 11.86
C VAL A 175 2.14 -17.31 12.25
N ILE A 176 1.31 -16.49 12.89
CA ILE A 176 -0.06 -16.86 13.28
C ILE A 176 -1.03 -16.15 12.36
N GLU A 177 -1.83 -16.92 11.60
CA GLU A 177 -2.80 -16.38 10.64
C GLU A 177 -4.19 -16.96 10.92
N LYS A 178 -5.17 -16.06 11.09
CA LYS A 178 -6.56 -16.47 11.36
C LYS A 178 -7.29 -17.05 10.15
N ASN A 179 -6.92 -16.61 8.96
CA ASN A 179 -7.48 -17.12 7.72
C ASN A 179 -6.84 -18.47 7.34
N GLU A 180 -7.36 -19.06 6.28
CA GLU A 180 -6.88 -20.34 5.74
C GLU A 180 -5.79 -20.18 4.67
N GLU A 181 -5.47 -18.91 4.31
CA GLU A 181 -4.53 -18.60 3.24
C GLU A 181 -3.78 -17.29 3.55
N VAL A 182 -2.63 -17.12 2.91
CA VAL A 182 -1.84 -15.88 2.92
C VAL A 182 -2.51 -14.77 2.10
N GLY A 183 -2.08 -13.53 2.30
CA GLY A 183 -2.49 -12.39 1.51
C GLY A 183 -3.28 -11.32 2.28
N GLY A 184 -3.72 -11.59 3.50
CA GLY A 184 -4.36 -10.62 4.38
C GLY A 184 -5.54 -9.88 3.73
N THR A 185 -5.42 -8.57 3.55
CA THR A 185 -6.46 -7.73 2.91
C THR A 185 -6.89 -8.28 1.54
N TRP A 186 -5.96 -8.78 0.75
CA TRP A 186 -6.23 -9.27 -0.61
C TRP A 186 -6.82 -10.67 -0.62
N TRP A 187 -6.59 -11.46 0.41
CA TRP A 187 -7.30 -12.72 0.62
C TRP A 187 -8.74 -12.47 1.07
N LYS A 188 -8.95 -11.54 1.98
CA LYS A 188 -10.24 -11.32 2.64
C LYS A 188 -11.25 -10.54 1.79
N ASN A 189 -10.80 -9.50 1.07
CA ASN A 189 -11.70 -8.67 0.28
C ASN A 189 -12.00 -9.31 -1.08
N ARG A 190 -13.28 -9.61 -1.32
CA ARG A 190 -13.79 -10.35 -2.48
C ARG A 190 -14.90 -9.62 -3.24
N TYR A 191 -15.22 -8.39 -2.85
CA TYR A 191 -16.28 -7.63 -3.48
C TYR A 191 -15.99 -7.35 -4.97
N PRO A 192 -17.04 -7.16 -5.82
CA PRO A 192 -16.87 -6.89 -7.23
C PRO A 192 -15.99 -5.67 -7.50
N GLY A 193 -14.99 -5.82 -8.37
CA GLY A 193 -14.08 -4.75 -8.74
C GLY A 193 -12.98 -4.44 -7.72
N VAL A 194 -12.80 -5.26 -6.68
CA VAL A 194 -11.70 -5.07 -5.72
C VAL A 194 -10.35 -5.00 -6.42
N GLY A 195 -9.60 -3.94 -6.15
CA GLY A 195 -8.29 -3.69 -6.77
C GLY A 195 -7.49 -2.65 -6.01
N VAL A 196 -6.24 -2.46 -6.43
CA VAL A 196 -5.29 -1.52 -5.83
C VAL A 196 -5.32 -0.19 -6.57
N ASP A 197 -5.27 0.90 -5.84
CA ASP A 197 -5.12 2.27 -6.36
C ASP A 197 -3.64 2.69 -6.50
N THR A 198 -2.71 1.80 -6.14
CA THR A 198 -1.27 1.97 -6.31
C THR A 198 -0.82 1.11 -7.48
N PRO A 199 0.08 1.59 -8.34
CA PRO A 199 0.52 0.84 -9.52
C PRO A 199 1.13 -0.53 -9.18
N SER A 200 0.82 -1.56 -9.99
CA SER A 200 1.20 -2.97 -9.82
C SER A 200 2.69 -3.16 -9.56
N HIS A 201 3.52 -2.56 -10.41
CA HIS A 201 4.97 -2.72 -10.37
C HIS A 201 5.61 -2.03 -9.17
N PHE A 202 4.87 -1.19 -8.46
CA PHE A 202 5.30 -0.61 -7.19
C PHE A 202 4.68 -1.32 -5.99
N TYR A 203 3.39 -1.70 -6.04
CA TYR A 203 2.72 -2.42 -4.94
C TYR A 203 3.12 -3.90 -4.92
N SER A 204 4.40 -4.16 -4.89
CA SER A 204 5.06 -5.47 -4.81
C SER A 204 6.33 -5.32 -3.99
N TYR A 205 6.93 -6.44 -3.57
CA TYR A 205 8.22 -6.37 -2.88
C TYR A 205 9.31 -5.86 -3.81
N SER A 206 10.24 -5.05 -3.25
CA SER A 206 11.35 -4.48 -4.01
C SER A 206 12.28 -5.57 -4.60
N PHE A 207 12.41 -6.68 -3.89
CA PHE A 207 13.24 -7.82 -4.28
C PHE A 207 12.50 -8.89 -5.13
N GLU A 208 11.19 -8.71 -5.38
CA GLU A 208 10.37 -9.66 -6.16
C GLU A 208 9.40 -8.91 -7.08
N ILE A 209 9.97 -8.16 -8.03
CA ILE A 209 9.19 -7.40 -9.02
C ILE A 209 8.66 -8.39 -10.06
N SER A 210 7.33 -8.59 -10.09
CA SER A 210 6.70 -9.45 -11.10
C SER A 210 6.68 -8.78 -12.48
N PRO A 211 7.07 -9.47 -13.54
CA PRO A 211 6.85 -9.03 -14.93
C PRO A 211 5.45 -9.35 -15.46
N GLU A 212 4.63 -10.12 -14.74
CA GLU A 212 3.43 -10.78 -15.25
C GLU A 212 2.12 -10.06 -14.86
N TRP A 213 2.19 -8.82 -14.39
CA TRP A 213 0.98 -8.08 -14.09
C TRP A 213 0.10 -7.91 -15.33
N ASN A 214 -1.21 -8.21 -15.19
CA ASN A 214 -2.17 -8.07 -16.27
C ASN A 214 -2.55 -6.60 -16.53
N GLU A 215 -2.60 -5.79 -15.48
CA GLU A 215 -2.94 -4.39 -15.53
C GLU A 215 -1.93 -3.54 -14.76
N TYR A 216 -1.83 -2.25 -15.12
CA TYR A 216 -0.97 -1.31 -14.39
C TYR A 216 -1.47 -1.02 -12.97
N HIS A 217 -2.76 -1.29 -12.69
CA HIS A 217 -3.35 -1.28 -11.35
C HIS A 217 -4.07 -2.61 -11.13
N PRO A 218 -3.54 -3.51 -10.29
CA PRO A 218 -3.96 -4.89 -10.30
C PRO A 218 -5.29 -5.10 -9.59
N HIS A 219 -6.07 -6.04 -10.07
CA HIS A 219 -7.22 -6.57 -9.36
C HIS A 219 -6.80 -7.39 -8.13
N GLY A 220 -7.73 -7.52 -7.16
CA GLY A 220 -7.50 -8.30 -5.96
C GLY A 220 -7.12 -9.76 -6.23
N ALA A 221 -7.59 -10.33 -7.35
CA ALA A 221 -7.22 -11.68 -7.78
C ALA A 221 -5.72 -11.79 -8.12
N ASP A 222 -5.18 -10.82 -8.89
CA ASP A 222 -3.76 -10.79 -9.23
C ASP A 222 -2.89 -10.60 -7.98
N MET A 223 -3.35 -9.76 -7.05
CA MET A 223 -2.65 -9.56 -5.76
C MET A 223 -2.61 -10.84 -4.92
N ARG A 224 -3.72 -11.59 -4.87
CA ARG A 224 -3.76 -12.90 -4.18
C ARG A 224 -2.75 -13.85 -4.78
N GLU A 225 -2.74 -13.96 -6.10
CA GLU A 225 -1.83 -14.86 -6.81
C GLU A 225 -0.37 -14.46 -6.58
N TYR A 226 -0.06 -13.17 -6.64
CA TYR A 226 1.28 -12.66 -6.36
C TYR A 226 1.76 -13.04 -4.95
N PHE A 227 0.96 -12.79 -3.89
CA PHE A 227 1.36 -13.12 -2.53
C PHE A 227 1.46 -14.62 -2.29
N ARG A 228 0.60 -15.42 -2.91
CA ARG A 228 0.70 -16.90 -2.86
C ARG A 228 1.99 -17.37 -3.53
N ALA A 229 2.28 -16.89 -4.73
CA ALA A 229 3.49 -17.22 -5.46
C ALA A 229 4.76 -16.84 -4.68
N VAL A 230 4.79 -15.67 -4.04
CA VAL A 230 5.91 -15.27 -3.16
C VAL A 230 6.02 -16.20 -1.95
N ALA A 231 4.92 -16.47 -1.27
CA ALA A 231 4.93 -17.36 -0.09
C ALA A 231 5.40 -18.77 -0.43
N ASP A 232 5.03 -19.28 -1.61
CA ASP A 232 5.47 -20.58 -2.11
C ASP A 232 6.95 -20.58 -2.53
N LYS A 233 7.38 -19.56 -3.29
CA LYS A 233 8.79 -19.41 -3.74
C LYS A 233 9.78 -19.35 -2.58
N TYR A 234 9.42 -18.67 -1.51
CA TYR A 234 10.27 -18.50 -0.32
C TYR A 234 9.97 -19.51 0.79
N ASP A 235 9.13 -20.53 0.53
CA ASP A 235 8.73 -21.58 1.49
C ASP A 235 8.23 -21.02 2.84
N VAL A 236 7.49 -19.89 2.79
CA VAL A 236 6.98 -19.20 3.99
C VAL A 236 5.95 -20.04 4.72
N ARG A 237 5.16 -20.84 3.98
CA ARG A 237 4.03 -21.61 4.52
C ARG A 237 4.40 -22.58 5.64
N ARG A 238 5.61 -23.11 5.62
CA ARG A 238 6.09 -24.04 6.68
C ARG A 238 6.14 -23.39 8.07
N ASN A 239 6.26 -22.07 8.12
CA ASN A 239 6.33 -21.29 9.35
C ASN A 239 4.97 -20.72 9.76
N ILE A 240 3.88 -20.91 8.96
CA ILE A 240 2.56 -20.35 9.22
C ILE A 240 1.65 -21.36 9.90
N ARG A 241 0.99 -20.93 10.95
CA ARG A 241 -0.14 -21.62 11.58
C ARG A 241 -1.42 -20.92 11.13
N PHE A 242 -2.06 -21.48 10.11
CA PHE A 242 -3.33 -21.03 9.58
C PHE A 242 -4.49 -21.35 10.52
N LYS A 243 -5.64 -20.67 10.33
CA LYS A 243 -6.85 -20.83 11.13
C LYS A 243 -6.57 -20.76 12.63
N THR A 244 -5.64 -19.88 13.00
CA THR A 244 -5.20 -19.68 14.39
C THR A 244 -5.29 -18.20 14.73
N VAL A 245 -5.99 -17.87 15.80
CA VAL A 245 -6.18 -16.49 16.27
C VAL A 245 -5.39 -16.23 17.54
N VAL A 246 -4.81 -15.03 17.65
CA VAL A 246 -4.15 -14.55 18.87
C VAL A 246 -5.19 -13.86 19.75
N HIS A 247 -5.22 -14.18 21.04
CA HIS A 247 -6.11 -13.56 22.04
C HIS A 247 -5.38 -12.62 23.00
N SER A 248 -4.19 -13.02 23.44
CA SER A 248 -3.43 -12.21 24.40
C SER A 248 -1.92 -12.37 24.25
N LEU A 249 -1.23 -11.32 24.64
CA LEU A 249 0.23 -11.24 24.76
C LEU A 249 0.54 -10.72 26.16
N ILE A 250 1.18 -11.53 26.99
CA ILE A 250 1.53 -11.16 28.36
C ILE A 250 3.03 -11.34 28.53
N PHE A 251 3.74 -10.24 28.83
CA PHE A 251 5.18 -10.26 29.04
C PHE A 251 5.52 -10.90 30.38
N ASP A 252 6.44 -11.84 30.39
CA ASP A 252 7.02 -12.45 31.58
C ASP A 252 8.37 -11.81 31.84
N GLU A 253 8.45 -10.98 32.87
CA GLU A 253 9.68 -10.26 33.24
C GLU A 253 10.82 -11.17 33.69
N ALA A 254 10.51 -12.27 34.35
CA ALA A 254 11.52 -13.18 34.88
C ALA A 254 12.20 -13.98 33.75
N GLU A 255 11.40 -14.44 32.78
CA GLU A 255 11.90 -15.18 31.65
C GLU A 255 12.30 -14.26 30.49
N ALA A 256 11.89 -12.99 30.46
CA ALA A 256 12.04 -12.02 29.37
C ALA A 256 11.45 -12.54 28.06
N VAL A 257 10.22 -13.05 28.12
CA VAL A 257 9.49 -13.60 26.97
C VAL A 257 8.03 -13.16 26.98
N TRP A 258 7.43 -13.16 25.83
CA TRP A 258 6.00 -13.00 25.64
C TRP A 258 5.29 -14.36 25.73
N ASN A 259 4.32 -14.49 26.61
CA ASN A 259 3.37 -15.59 26.66
C ASN A 259 2.17 -15.24 25.75
N VAL A 260 2.12 -15.83 24.56
CA VAL A 260 1.11 -15.55 23.54
C VAL A 260 0.04 -16.63 23.55
N THR A 261 -1.18 -16.28 23.96
CA THR A 261 -2.32 -17.21 23.92
C THR A 261 -2.92 -17.23 22.53
N VAL A 262 -2.93 -18.40 21.92
CA VAL A 262 -3.51 -18.64 20.59
C VAL A 262 -4.63 -19.68 20.65
N GLU A 263 -5.57 -19.63 19.70
CA GLU A 263 -6.66 -20.59 19.56
C GLU A 263 -6.70 -21.12 18.13
N ASP A 264 -6.69 -22.44 17.99
CA ASP A 264 -6.97 -23.13 16.73
C ASP A 264 -8.46 -23.06 16.44
N LEU A 265 -8.85 -22.38 15.39
CA LEU A 265 -10.25 -22.14 15.01
C LEU A 265 -10.99 -23.39 14.51
N ASN A 266 -10.27 -24.46 14.12
CA ASN A 266 -10.90 -25.73 13.72
C ASN A 266 -11.33 -26.55 14.95
N THR A 267 -10.58 -26.43 16.06
CA THR A 267 -10.76 -27.29 17.24
C THR A 267 -11.24 -26.52 18.47
N GLY A 268 -11.11 -25.20 18.48
CA GLY A 268 -11.35 -24.34 19.66
C GLY A 268 -10.31 -24.50 20.76
N LYS A 269 -9.22 -25.24 20.49
CA LYS A 269 -8.18 -25.49 21.50
C LYS A 269 -7.28 -24.27 21.67
N ARG A 270 -7.10 -23.86 22.91
CA ARG A 270 -6.15 -22.80 23.27
C ARG A 270 -4.83 -23.37 23.78
N GLU A 271 -3.75 -22.69 23.45
CA GLU A 271 -2.40 -22.95 23.97
C GLU A 271 -1.61 -21.66 24.10
N VAL A 272 -0.51 -21.71 24.84
CA VAL A 272 0.41 -20.60 25.02
C VAL A 272 1.71 -20.89 24.26
N ILE A 273 2.10 -19.95 23.40
CA ILE A 273 3.39 -19.95 22.70
C ILE A 273 4.30 -18.95 23.39
N LYS A 274 5.50 -19.36 23.81
CA LYS A 274 6.54 -18.44 24.31
C LYS A 274 7.35 -17.89 23.13
N ALA A 275 7.54 -16.56 23.10
CA ALA A 275 8.33 -15.88 22.09
C ALA A 275 9.23 -14.81 22.75
N ASN A 276 10.47 -14.68 22.28
CA ASN A 276 11.42 -13.66 22.76
C ASN A 276 11.11 -12.28 22.17
N ALA A 277 10.53 -12.25 20.97
CA ALA A 277 10.05 -11.03 20.34
C ALA A 277 8.72 -11.29 19.62
N VAL A 278 7.90 -10.25 19.52
CA VAL A 278 6.64 -10.28 18.78
C VAL A 278 6.64 -9.17 17.74
N PHE A 279 6.31 -9.52 16.52
CA PHE A 279 6.06 -8.57 15.42
C PHE A 279 4.59 -8.60 15.05
N ASN A 280 3.88 -7.54 15.40
CA ASN A 280 2.46 -7.41 15.13
C ASN A 280 2.22 -6.83 13.73
N ALA A 281 1.97 -7.69 12.75
CA ALA A 281 1.62 -7.37 11.37
C ALA A 281 0.11 -7.52 11.09
N PHE A 282 -0.71 -7.19 12.06
CA PHE A 282 -2.16 -7.41 12.06
C PHE A 282 -2.91 -6.67 10.93
N GLY A 283 -2.40 -5.52 10.49
CA GLY A 283 -3.01 -4.68 9.46
C GLY A 283 -4.13 -3.77 9.96
N THR A 284 -4.37 -2.67 9.24
CA THR A 284 -5.34 -1.62 9.61
C THR A 284 -6.71 -1.79 8.94
N THR A 285 -6.82 -2.66 7.92
CA THR A 285 -8.05 -2.87 7.11
C THR A 285 -8.65 -4.26 7.33
N ASP A 286 -8.57 -4.77 8.54
CA ASP A 286 -9.09 -6.09 8.88
C ASP A 286 -10.41 -6.03 9.65
N ARG A 287 -10.63 -4.97 10.44
CA ARG A 287 -11.79 -4.81 11.28
C ARG A 287 -12.87 -3.99 10.61
N TRP A 288 -13.98 -4.63 10.34
CA TRP A 288 -15.18 -4.00 9.80
C TRP A 288 -16.36 -4.23 10.73
N GLN A 289 -17.38 -3.42 10.58
CA GLN A 289 -18.68 -3.63 11.22
C GLN A 289 -19.78 -3.10 10.32
N LEU A 290 -20.97 -3.68 10.42
CA LEU A 290 -22.15 -3.11 9.80
C LEU A 290 -22.44 -1.75 10.45
N PRO A 291 -22.98 -0.79 9.68
CA PRO A 291 -23.34 0.51 10.23
C PRO A 291 -24.48 0.36 11.24
N ASP A 292 -24.43 1.19 12.29
CA ASP A 292 -25.53 1.28 13.26
C ASP A 292 -26.70 2.06 12.65
N ILE A 293 -27.54 1.33 11.89
CA ILE A 293 -28.75 1.88 11.26
C ILE A 293 -29.94 1.11 11.80
N PRO A 294 -30.97 1.80 12.35
CA PRO A 294 -32.17 1.15 12.86
C PRO A 294 -32.77 0.18 11.84
N GLY A 295 -33.15 -1.01 12.29
CA GLY A 295 -33.85 -2.00 11.48
C GLY A 295 -32.95 -2.89 10.60
N ILE A 296 -31.62 -2.71 10.63
CA ILE A 296 -30.68 -3.44 9.77
C ILE A 296 -30.81 -4.97 9.89
N GLU A 297 -31.05 -5.50 11.10
CA GLU A 297 -31.22 -6.94 11.35
C GLU A 297 -32.58 -7.49 10.83
N GLY A 298 -33.52 -6.61 10.53
CA GLY A 298 -34.86 -6.97 10.05
C GLY A 298 -34.98 -7.08 8.54
N PHE A 299 -33.94 -6.75 7.78
CA PHE A 299 -33.97 -6.83 6.33
C PHE A 299 -34.08 -8.27 5.84
N LYS A 300 -35.01 -8.51 4.90
CA LYS A 300 -35.31 -9.87 4.41
C LYS A 300 -34.52 -10.27 3.18
N GLY A 301 -33.87 -9.30 2.50
CA GLY A 301 -32.96 -9.54 1.40
C GLY A 301 -31.55 -9.85 1.90
N ILE A 302 -30.57 -9.74 1.02
CA ILE A 302 -29.16 -9.96 1.35
C ILE A 302 -28.55 -8.63 1.83
N ILE A 303 -27.91 -8.65 3.00
CA ILE A 303 -27.09 -7.55 3.49
C ILE A 303 -25.68 -8.06 3.80
N CYS A 304 -24.66 -7.35 3.32
CA CYS A 304 -23.27 -7.70 3.56
C CYS A 304 -22.40 -6.44 3.70
N HIS A 305 -21.28 -6.58 4.38
CA HIS A 305 -20.21 -5.58 4.33
C HIS A 305 -19.25 -5.91 3.17
N SER A 306 -18.68 -4.88 2.51
CA SER A 306 -17.73 -5.09 1.42
C SER A 306 -16.54 -5.99 1.80
N ALA A 307 -16.05 -5.91 3.04
CA ALA A 307 -14.96 -6.77 3.53
C ALA A 307 -15.37 -8.20 3.90
N ASP A 308 -16.66 -8.52 3.84
CA ASP A 308 -17.22 -9.84 4.12
C ASP A 308 -18.19 -10.26 3.00
N TYR A 309 -17.81 -9.90 1.78
CA TYR A 309 -18.62 -10.16 0.59
C TYR A 309 -18.51 -11.62 0.17
N ASP A 310 -19.66 -12.27 -0.02
CA ASP A 310 -19.74 -13.63 -0.55
C ASP A 310 -19.82 -13.58 -2.09
N GLU A 311 -18.79 -14.12 -2.76
CA GLU A 311 -18.71 -14.16 -4.23
C GLU A 311 -19.86 -14.98 -4.88
N SER A 312 -20.64 -15.75 -4.11
CA SER A 312 -21.81 -16.47 -4.60
C SER A 312 -23.06 -15.61 -4.76
N ILE A 313 -23.05 -14.35 -4.30
CA ILE A 313 -24.18 -13.43 -4.42
C ILE A 313 -24.39 -13.08 -5.90
N ASP A 314 -25.52 -13.52 -6.47
CA ASP A 314 -25.91 -13.15 -7.83
C ASP A 314 -26.62 -11.79 -7.83
N LEU A 315 -25.96 -10.80 -8.44
CA LEU A 315 -26.47 -9.42 -8.56
C LEU A 315 -27.24 -9.16 -9.85
N LYS A 316 -27.24 -10.12 -10.79
CA LYS A 316 -27.87 -9.92 -12.10
C LYS A 316 -29.37 -9.70 -11.99
N GLY A 317 -29.83 -8.56 -12.55
CA GLY A 317 -31.24 -8.21 -12.54
C GLY A 317 -31.78 -7.85 -11.15
N LYS A 318 -30.92 -7.55 -10.19
CA LYS A 318 -31.29 -7.17 -8.82
C LYS A 318 -31.40 -5.67 -8.64
N LYS A 319 -32.19 -5.26 -7.68
CA LYS A 319 -32.20 -3.90 -7.12
C LYS A 319 -31.18 -3.84 -5.99
N VAL A 320 -30.15 -3.03 -6.16
CA VAL A 320 -29.00 -3.01 -5.26
C VAL A 320 -28.81 -1.64 -4.63
N ALA A 321 -28.66 -1.60 -3.31
CA ALA A 321 -28.16 -0.44 -2.57
C ALA A 321 -26.68 -0.60 -2.25
N VAL A 322 -25.91 0.49 -2.42
CA VAL A 322 -24.53 0.59 -1.92
C VAL A 322 -24.48 1.75 -0.93
N ILE A 323 -24.14 1.45 0.34
CA ILE A 323 -24.04 2.45 1.40
C ILE A 323 -22.59 2.87 1.55
N GLY A 324 -22.27 4.12 1.20
CA GLY A 324 -20.93 4.70 1.24
C GLY A 324 -20.44 5.13 -0.15
N THR A 325 -19.39 5.95 -0.17
CA THR A 325 -18.79 6.51 -1.41
C THR A 325 -17.26 6.53 -1.35
N GLY A 326 -16.64 5.69 -0.52
CA GLY A 326 -15.20 5.49 -0.48
C GLY A 326 -14.68 4.61 -1.62
N ALA A 327 -13.40 4.23 -1.57
CA ALA A 327 -12.74 3.44 -2.61
C ALA A 327 -13.48 2.12 -2.92
N SER A 328 -13.88 1.36 -1.90
CA SER A 328 -14.63 0.11 -2.10
C SER A 328 -15.96 0.34 -2.81
N SER A 329 -16.70 1.39 -2.44
CA SER A 329 -17.97 1.73 -3.11
C SER A 329 -17.75 2.11 -4.57
N ALA A 330 -16.74 2.94 -4.87
CA ALA A 330 -16.44 3.35 -6.23
C ALA A 330 -16.11 2.13 -7.12
N GLN A 331 -15.37 1.17 -6.59
CA GLN A 331 -15.01 -0.08 -7.28
C GLN A 331 -16.25 -0.98 -7.49
N ILE A 332 -17.07 -1.18 -6.45
CA ILE A 332 -18.30 -1.99 -6.52
C ILE A 332 -19.25 -1.39 -7.57
N VAL A 333 -19.61 -0.12 -7.41
CA VAL A 333 -20.58 0.58 -8.27
C VAL A 333 -20.16 0.52 -9.75
N SER A 334 -18.89 0.78 -10.03
CA SER A 334 -18.34 0.72 -11.39
C SER A 334 -18.39 -0.69 -11.99
N SER A 335 -18.31 -1.72 -11.15
CA SER A 335 -18.26 -3.11 -11.62
C SER A 335 -19.64 -3.71 -11.82
N ILE A 336 -20.61 -3.39 -10.94
CA ILE A 336 -21.93 -4.03 -10.96
C ILE A 336 -22.98 -3.29 -11.79
N VAL A 337 -22.75 -2.02 -12.13
CA VAL A 337 -23.75 -1.17 -12.79
C VAL A 337 -24.32 -1.77 -14.08
N SER A 338 -23.53 -2.53 -14.85
CA SER A 338 -23.99 -3.19 -16.07
C SER A 338 -24.93 -4.37 -15.82
N GLU A 339 -24.86 -5.02 -14.66
CA GLU A 339 -25.53 -6.29 -14.34
C GLU A 339 -26.83 -6.11 -13.58
N VAL A 340 -26.93 -5.06 -12.76
CA VAL A 340 -28.09 -4.81 -11.90
C VAL A 340 -29.22 -4.10 -12.66
N ASP A 341 -30.48 -4.25 -12.20
CA ASP A 341 -31.63 -3.54 -12.77
C ASP A 341 -31.76 -2.12 -12.25
N GLU A 342 -31.49 -1.93 -10.95
CA GLU A 342 -31.52 -0.64 -10.27
C GLU A 342 -30.36 -0.53 -9.30
N LEU A 343 -29.71 0.62 -9.26
CA LEU A 343 -28.59 0.90 -8.36
C LEU A 343 -28.81 2.22 -7.63
N VAL A 344 -28.85 2.17 -6.30
CA VAL A 344 -28.92 3.38 -5.47
C VAL A 344 -27.67 3.46 -4.59
N VAL A 345 -26.95 4.57 -4.72
CA VAL A 345 -25.75 4.84 -3.95
C VAL A 345 -26.06 5.87 -2.88
N PHE A 346 -25.98 5.47 -1.61
CA PHE A 346 -26.22 6.35 -0.46
C PHE A 346 -24.93 7.05 -0.05
N MET A 347 -24.89 8.36 -0.24
CA MET A 347 -23.73 9.19 0.05
C MET A 347 -23.92 10.02 1.31
N ARG A 348 -23.08 9.82 2.30
CA ARG A 348 -22.95 10.70 3.48
C ARG A 348 -21.85 11.74 3.32
N THR A 349 -20.74 11.34 2.72
CA THR A 349 -19.53 12.15 2.63
C THR A 349 -19.00 12.14 1.20
N LYS A 350 -18.65 13.32 0.70
CA LYS A 350 -18.03 13.49 -0.62
C LYS A 350 -16.58 12.99 -0.64
N HIS A 351 -16.10 12.63 -1.82
CA HIS A 351 -14.70 12.25 -2.04
C HIS A 351 -14.15 12.93 -3.29
N TRP A 352 -12.86 13.25 -3.28
CA TRP A 352 -12.14 13.65 -4.48
C TRP A 352 -11.87 12.41 -5.32
N VAL A 353 -12.20 12.52 -6.61
CA VAL A 353 -11.98 11.48 -7.61
C VAL A 353 -11.15 12.08 -8.73
N ILE A 354 -10.04 11.45 -9.07
CA ILE A 354 -9.13 11.91 -10.12
C ILE A 354 -9.06 10.90 -11.27
N ASN A 355 -8.78 11.43 -12.46
CA ASN A 355 -8.45 10.60 -13.60
C ASN A 355 -7.03 10.00 -13.43
N ASN A 356 -6.90 8.73 -13.74
CA ASN A 356 -5.62 8.11 -14.04
C ASN A 356 -5.83 7.20 -15.26
N PRO A 357 -5.30 7.53 -16.44
CA PRO A 357 -5.52 6.76 -17.66
C PRO A 357 -4.95 5.34 -17.61
N GLU A 358 -4.03 5.06 -16.66
CA GLU A 358 -3.47 3.71 -16.46
C GLU A 358 -4.39 2.81 -15.60
N VAL A 359 -5.38 3.37 -14.90
CA VAL A 359 -6.38 2.56 -14.19
C VAL A 359 -7.21 1.78 -15.21
N LYS A 360 -7.28 0.47 -15.09
CA LYS A 360 -7.86 -0.48 -16.05
C LYS A 360 -7.11 -0.62 -17.39
N ALA A 361 -5.92 -0.03 -17.50
CA ALA A 361 -5.09 -0.27 -18.67
C ALA A 361 -4.33 -1.59 -18.53
N GLU A 362 -4.46 -2.46 -19.53
CA GLU A 362 -3.72 -3.71 -19.61
C GLU A 362 -2.22 -3.45 -19.83
N VAL A 363 -1.37 -4.29 -19.26
CA VAL A 363 0.06 -4.31 -19.58
C VAL A 363 0.24 -5.13 -20.87
N PRO A 364 0.63 -4.50 -21.97
CA PRO A 364 0.77 -5.19 -23.25
C PRO A 364 1.85 -6.30 -23.18
N GLU A 365 1.63 -7.40 -23.90
CA GLU A 365 2.60 -8.51 -23.92
C GLU A 365 4.02 -8.08 -24.34
N PRO A 366 4.25 -7.17 -25.31
CA PRO A 366 5.59 -6.67 -25.59
C PRO A 366 6.25 -5.94 -24.39
N VAL A 367 5.48 -5.26 -23.54
CA VAL A 367 5.99 -4.64 -22.31
C VAL A 367 6.35 -5.70 -21.27
N LYS A 368 5.51 -6.74 -21.08
CA LYS A 368 5.84 -7.88 -20.24
C LYS A 368 7.12 -8.59 -20.73
N TRP A 369 7.25 -8.74 -22.04
CA TRP A 369 8.48 -9.28 -22.65
C TRP A 369 9.70 -8.42 -22.29
N ALA A 370 9.59 -7.08 -22.40
CA ALA A 370 10.67 -6.18 -22.01
C ALA A 370 11.05 -6.37 -20.52
N MET A 371 10.06 -6.47 -19.64
CA MET A 371 10.30 -6.69 -18.20
C MET A 371 10.98 -8.03 -17.89
N ARG A 372 10.68 -9.08 -18.68
CA ARG A 372 11.29 -10.41 -18.52
C ARG A 372 12.73 -10.46 -19.05
N HIS A 373 13.00 -9.79 -20.15
CA HIS A 373 14.20 -10.07 -20.96
C HIS A 373 15.19 -8.92 -21.08
N ILE A 374 14.74 -7.66 -20.96
CA ILE A 374 15.64 -6.51 -21.02
C ILE A 374 16.20 -6.25 -19.61
N PRO A 375 17.53 -6.37 -19.41
CA PRO A 375 18.15 -6.13 -18.10
C PRO A 375 17.80 -4.72 -17.57
N TYR A 376 17.56 -4.62 -16.27
CA TYR A 376 17.25 -3.38 -15.55
C TYR A 376 15.97 -2.64 -16.00
N TYR A 377 15.21 -3.16 -16.98
CA TYR A 377 13.99 -2.48 -17.44
C TYR A 377 12.92 -2.43 -16.35
N LYS A 378 12.65 -3.52 -15.65
CA LYS A 378 11.65 -3.56 -14.57
C LYS A 378 12.05 -2.72 -13.36
N GLU A 379 13.34 -2.63 -13.05
CA GLU A 379 13.91 -1.82 -11.97
C GLU A 379 13.73 -0.32 -12.28
N TRP A 380 14.13 0.12 -13.47
CA TRP A 380 13.94 1.52 -13.89
C TRP A 380 12.47 1.89 -14.07
N PHE A 381 11.65 0.97 -14.56
CA PHE A 381 10.21 1.17 -14.65
C PHE A 381 9.60 1.33 -13.25
N ARG A 382 9.97 0.47 -12.29
CA ARG A 382 9.55 0.57 -10.90
C ARG A 382 10.00 1.89 -10.26
N PHE A 383 11.22 2.33 -10.49
CA PHE A 383 11.72 3.63 -10.00
C PHE A 383 10.83 4.79 -10.47
N ARG A 384 10.51 4.85 -11.75
CA ARG A 384 9.63 5.88 -12.31
C ARG A 384 8.28 5.91 -11.61
N VAL A 385 7.65 4.75 -11.49
CA VAL A 385 6.34 4.61 -10.87
C VAL A 385 6.40 4.93 -9.38
N PHE A 386 7.44 4.48 -8.69
CA PHE A 386 7.68 4.78 -7.28
C PHE A 386 7.79 6.28 -7.03
N TRP A 387 8.60 6.98 -7.81
CA TRP A 387 8.83 8.42 -7.61
C TRP A 387 7.53 9.21 -7.64
N PHE A 388 6.72 8.99 -8.67
CA PHE A 388 5.46 9.70 -8.84
C PHE A 388 4.35 9.25 -7.86
N ALA A 389 4.44 8.06 -7.32
CA ALA A 389 3.51 7.56 -6.32
C ALA A 389 4.03 7.75 -4.88
N ALA A 390 5.12 8.47 -4.67
CA ALA A 390 5.76 8.66 -3.38
C ALA A 390 6.06 10.14 -3.08
N ASP A 391 7.31 10.50 -2.81
CA ASP A 391 7.70 11.83 -2.34
C ASP A 391 7.45 12.96 -3.35
N GLY A 392 7.29 12.66 -4.63
CA GLY A 392 6.82 13.63 -5.63
C GLY A 392 5.43 14.23 -5.32
N LEU A 393 4.60 13.52 -4.55
CA LEU A 393 3.30 14.05 -4.10
C LEU A 393 3.37 14.82 -2.77
N TYR A 394 4.45 14.68 -2.00
CA TYR A 394 4.57 15.29 -0.66
C TYR A 394 4.28 16.81 -0.63
N PRO A 395 4.74 17.63 -1.59
CA PRO A 395 4.46 19.06 -1.58
C PRO A 395 2.96 19.42 -1.63
N ASN A 396 2.12 18.52 -2.14
CA ASN A 396 0.67 18.74 -2.22
C ASN A 396 -0.04 18.68 -0.86
N VAL A 397 0.57 18.05 0.14
CA VAL A 397 -0.01 17.88 1.47
C VAL A 397 0.57 18.84 2.52
N VAL A 398 1.55 19.65 2.15
CA VAL A 398 2.15 20.69 3.00
C VAL A 398 1.36 21.97 2.86
N LYS A 399 1.03 22.59 4.00
CA LYS A 399 0.33 23.89 4.04
C LYS A 399 1.29 25.02 3.69
N ASP A 400 0.89 25.88 2.78
CA ASP A 400 1.53 27.18 2.54
C ASP A 400 0.88 28.22 3.47
N PRO A 401 1.64 28.89 4.35
CA PRO A 401 1.10 29.88 5.27
C PRO A 401 0.42 31.08 4.59
N SER A 402 0.66 31.31 3.29
CA SER A 402 0.00 32.37 2.51
C SER A 402 -1.44 32.04 2.10
N TYR A 403 -1.85 30.75 2.22
CA TYR A 403 -3.20 30.31 1.89
C TYR A 403 -4.16 30.50 3.07
N PRO A 404 -5.46 30.77 2.81
CA PRO A 404 -6.47 30.88 3.87
C PRO A 404 -6.58 29.59 4.69
N VAL A 405 -6.60 29.73 6.01
CA VAL A 405 -6.64 28.59 6.95
C VAL A 405 -7.89 27.73 6.77
N ASP A 406 -8.99 28.33 6.36
CA ASP A 406 -10.30 27.70 6.15
C ASP A 406 -10.66 27.53 4.67
N GLY A 407 -9.69 27.73 3.76
CA GLY A 407 -9.84 27.54 2.32
C GLY A 407 -10.14 26.09 1.93
N ILE A 408 -10.36 25.87 0.64
CA ILE A 408 -10.54 24.53 0.05
C ILE A 408 -9.27 24.01 -0.65
N ALA A 409 -8.17 24.73 -0.51
CA ALA A 409 -6.82 24.36 -0.89
C ALA A 409 -5.83 24.87 0.13
N VAL A 410 -4.68 24.21 0.26
CA VAL A 410 -3.64 24.52 1.25
C VAL A 410 -2.35 25.08 0.64
N SER A 411 -2.21 25.01 -0.68
CA SER A 411 -1.07 25.52 -1.45
C SER A 411 -1.43 25.64 -2.94
N ALA A 412 -0.57 26.28 -3.74
CA ALA A 412 -0.74 26.38 -5.18
C ALA A 412 -0.76 24.99 -5.87
N LEU A 413 0.10 24.07 -5.44
CA LEU A 413 0.13 22.70 -5.95
C LEU A 413 -1.16 21.94 -5.60
N ASN A 414 -1.63 22.06 -4.36
CA ASN A 414 -2.89 21.47 -3.93
C ASN A 414 -4.07 22.03 -4.72
N GLU A 415 -4.10 23.35 -4.99
CA GLU A 415 -5.12 23.95 -5.85
C GLU A 415 -5.04 23.44 -7.30
N GLY A 416 -3.83 23.26 -7.85
CA GLY A 416 -3.64 22.67 -9.17
C GLY A 416 -4.27 21.28 -9.26
N MET A 417 -4.03 20.43 -8.27
CA MET A 417 -4.62 19.09 -8.19
C MET A 417 -6.15 19.14 -8.01
N ARG A 418 -6.65 20.10 -7.24
CA ARG A 418 -8.09 20.31 -7.10
C ARG A 418 -8.73 20.69 -8.44
N GLN A 419 -8.12 21.60 -9.19
CA GLN A 419 -8.61 21.99 -10.53
C GLN A 419 -8.56 20.82 -11.51
N TYR A 420 -7.54 19.99 -11.46
CA TYR A 420 -7.47 18.77 -12.26
C TYR A 420 -8.65 17.83 -11.96
N ALA A 421 -8.92 17.56 -10.67
CA ALA A 421 -10.04 16.71 -10.27
C ALA A 421 -11.40 17.30 -10.70
N LEU A 422 -11.58 18.63 -10.59
CA LEU A 422 -12.79 19.33 -11.03
C LEU A 422 -12.95 19.27 -12.55
N SER A 423 -11.89 19.45 -13.30
CA SER A 423 -11.91 19.36 -14.77
C SER A 423 -12.37 17.97 -15.23
N HIS A 424 -11.84 16.92 -14.62
CA HIS A 424 -12.26 15.54 -14.88
C HIS A 424 -13.73 15.32 -14.54
N MET A 425 -14.16 15.70 -13.34
CA MET A 425 -15.55 15.57 -12.90
C MET A 425 -16.51 16.30 -13.86
N ASN A 426 -16.22 17.56 -14.20
CA ASN A 426 -17.04 18.36 -15.09
C ASN A 426 -17.12 17.76 -16.51
N HIS A 427 -16.03 17.18 -16.99
CA HIS A 427 -16.02 16.48 -18.28
C HIS A 427 -16.91 15.22 -18.24
N LYS A 428 -16.74 14.39 -17.24
CA LYS A 428 -17.47 13.11 -17.08
C LYS A 428 -18.95 13.31 -16.81
N LEU A 429 -19.31 14.31 -16.01
CA LEU A 429 -20.69 14.61 -15.63
C LEU A 429 -21.34 15.73 -16.46
N ALA A 430 -20.82 15.96 -17.68
CA ALA A 430 -21.39 16.97 -18.58
C ALA A 430 -22.90 16.74 -18.80
N GLY A 431 -23.71 17.78 -18.57
CA GLY A 431 -25.17 17.70 -18.67
C GLY A 431 -25.91 17.30 -17.38
N ARG A 432 -25.17 16.99 -16.29
CA ARG A 432 -25.72 16.64 -14.97
C ARG A 432 -25.22 17.59 -13.86
N PRO A 433 -25.62 18.89 -13.90
CA PRO A 433 -25.19 19.86 -12.90
C PRO A 433 -25.63 19.47 -11.47
N ASP A 434 -26.72 18.74 -11.34
CA ASP A 434 -27.20 18.17 -10.08
C ASP A 434 -26.17 17.21 -9.43
N LEU A 435 -25.56 16.35 -10.25
CA LEU A 435 -24.49 15.44 -9.77
C LEU A 435 -23.19 16.21 -9.45
N ILE A 436 -22.83 17.19 -10.27
CA ILE A 436 -21.64 18.01 -10.02
C ILE A 436 -21.76 18.73 -8.67
N GLU A 437 -22.91 19.33 -8.35
CA GLU A 437 -23.15 19.98 -7.07
C GLU A 437 -23.07 19.00 -5.91
N LYS A 438 -23.75 17.85 -6.03
CA LYS A 438 -23.75 16.80 -5.01
C LYS A 438 -22.35 16.25 -4.74
N LEU A 439 -21.52 16.08 -5.76
CA LEU A 439 -20.23 15.39 -5.67
C LEU A 439 -19.04 16.31 -5.41
N THR A 440 -19.13 17.62 -5.66
CA THR A 440 -18.02 18.56 -5.43
C THR A 440 -17.66 18.66 -3.95
N PRO A 441 -16.48 18.19 -3.52
CA PRO A 441 -16.04 18.30 -2.14
C PRO A 441 -15.78 19.73 -1.69
N ASP A 442 -15.96 19.99 -0.41
CA ASP A 442 -15.76 21.29 0.24
C ASP A 442 -14.53 21.32 1.18
N PHE A 443 -13.61 20.40 0.99
CA PHE A 443 -12.37 20.23 1.76
C PHE A 443 -11.17 20.06 0.81
N PRO A 444 -9.94 20.32 1.28
CA PRO A 444 -8.74 20.20 0.44
C PRO A 444 -8.52 18.79 -0.08
N ILE A 445 -8.13 18.66 -1.36
CA ILE A 445 -7.74 17.37 -1.95
C ILE A 445 -6.53 16.78 -1.22
N PHE A 446 -6.46 15.45 -1.07
CA PHE A 446 -5.50 14.69 -0.24
C PHE A 446 -5.70 14.78 1.29
N SER A 447 -6.66 15.54 1.80
CA SER A 447 -7.00 15.46 3.23
C SER A 447 -7.68 14.13 3.60
N LYS A 448 -8.13 13.39 2.59
CA LYS A 448 -8.54 11.98 2.61
C LYS A 448 -7.88 11.28 1.43
N ARG A 449 -7.82 9.95 1.43
CA ARG A 449 -7.39 9.19 0.26
C ARG A 449 -8.20 9.59 -0.95
N VAL A 450 -7.53 9.97 -2.03
CA VAL A 450 -8.15 10.29 -3.31
C VAL A 450 -8.54 8.99 -4.01
N ILE A 451 -9.70 8.98 -4.66
CA ILE A 451 -10.19 7.81 -5.41
C ILE A 451 -9.73 7.94 -6.86
N MET A 452 -9.20 6.86 -7.43
CA MET A 452 -8.93 6.76 -8.86
C MET A 452 -10.22 6.41 -9.59
N ASP A 453 -10.57 7.17 -10.65
CA ASP A 453 -11.79 6.93 -11.42
C ASP A 453 -11.66 5.68 -12.31
N ALA A 454 -12.13 4.58 -11.81
CA ALA A 454 -12.24 3.34 -12.57
C ALA A 454 -13.66 3.15 -13.18
N GLY A 455 -14.33 4.25 -13.57
CA GLY A 455 -15.70 4.25 -14.12
C GLY A 455 -16.77 4.66 -13.11
N TRP A 456 -16.39 5.28 -11.99
CA TRP A 456 -17.32 5.78 -10.98
C TRP A 456 -18.30 6.80 -11.56
N TYR A 457 -17.79 7.83 -12.24
CA TYR A 457 -18.66 8.84 -12.86
C TYR A 457 -19.52 8.27 -13.99
N ASP A 458 -18.94 7.36 -14.80
CA ASP A 458 -19.68 6.71 -15.89
C ASP A 458 -20.85 5.85 -15.34
N ALA A 459 -20.65 5.19 -14.19
CA ALA A 459 -21.70 4.45 -13.52
C ALA A 459 -22.82 5.35 -12.96
N LEU A 460 -22.48 6.51 -12.40
CA LEU A 460 -23.45 7.48 -11.92
C LEU A 460 -24.26 8.17 -13.06
N MET A 461 -23.72 8.20 -14.26
CA MET A 461 -24.42 8.72 -15.45
C MET A 461 -25.44 7.73 -16.05
N GLN A 462 -25.44 6.46 -15.61
CA GLN A 462 -26.40 5.48 -16.11
C GLN A 462 -27.83 5.81 -15.62
N PRO A 463 -28.86 5.70 -16.49
CA PRO A 463 -30.25 6.04 -16.12
C PRO A 463 -30.80 5.24 -14.94
N LYS A 464 -30.29 4.04 -14.71
CA LYS A 464 -30.70 3.15 -13.62
C LYS A 464 -29.96 3.40 -12.30
N THR A 465 -29.03 4.38 -12.27
CA THR A 465 -28.25 4.73 -11.07
C THR A 465 -28.77 6.01 -10.45
N THR A 466 -29.08 5.95 -9.16
CA THR A 466 -29.47 7.10 -8.34
C THR A 466 -28.40 7.38 -7.27
N LEU A 467 -27.95 8.64 -7.17
CA LEU A 467 -27.12 9.11 -6.06
C LEU A 467 -28.03 9.77 -5.01
N GLU A 468 -28.24 9.08 -3.89
CA GLU A 468 -29.04 9.57 -2.78
C GLU A 468 -28.16 10.21 -1.71
N THR A 469 -28.48 11.43 -1.33
CA THR A 469 -27.73 12.21 -0.34
C THR A 469 -28.52 12.48 0.95
N THR A 470 -29.79 12.13 0.96
CA THR A 470 -30.63 12.21 2.16
C THR A 470 -30.18 11.12 3.14
N HIS A 471 -30.05 11.48 4.41
CA HIS A 471 -29.67 10.51 5.43
C HIS A 471 -30.66 9.36 5.53
N ILE A 472 -30.16 8.16 5.68
CA ILE A 472 -30.95 6.97 5.99
C ILE A 472 -31.60 7.16 7.37
N ALA A 473 -32.90 6.93 7.46
CA ALA A 473 -33.64 6.90 8.72
C ALA A 473 -33.64 5.50 9.34
N GLU A 474 -33.92 4.49 8.50
CA GLU A 474 -33.95 3.09 8.92
C GLU A 474 -33.81 2.14 7.70
N ILE A 475 -33.47 0.92 7.96
CA ILE A 475 -33.56 -0.21 7.03
C ILE A 475 -34.90 -0.91 7.35
N THR A 476 -35.75 -0.99 6.34
CA THR A 476 -37.06 -1.69 6.45
C THR A 476 -36.91 -3.17 6.08
N PRO A 477 -37.93 -4.01 6.33
CA PRO A 477 -37.85 -5.41 5.89
C PRO A 477 -37.62 -5.62 4.39
N THR A 478 -37.93 -4.64 3.55
CA THR A 478 -37.83 -4.72 2.09
C THR A 478 -36.90 -3.69 1.45
N GLY A 479 -36.25 -2.81 2.25
CA GLY A 479 -35.41 -1.78 1.66
C GLY A 479 -34.91 -0.73 2.65
N ILE A 480 -34.85 0.52 2.20
CA ILE A 480 -34.29 1.65 2.97
C ILE A 480 -35.31 2.81 2.95
N ARG A 481 -35.56 3.41 4.11
CA ARG A 481 -36.30 4.68 4.25
C ARG A 481 -35.36 5.80 4.61
N THR A 482 -35.41 6.90 3.88
CA THR A 482 -34.66 8.12 4.17
C THR A 482 -35.37 9.05 5.13
N LYS A 483 -34.67 10.05 5.69
CA LYS A 483 -35.25 10.96 6.70
C LYS A 483 -36.36 11.88 6.17
N ASP A 484 -36.46 12.08 4.87
CA ASP A 484 -37.55 12.80 4.22
C ASP A 484 -38.76 11.92 3.93
N GLY A 485 -38.69 10.63 4.29
CA GLY A 485 -39.79 9.66 4.12
C GLY A 485 -39.79 8.92 2.79
N THR A 486 -38.81 9.15 1.91
CA THR A 486 -38.65 8.39 0.65
C THR A 486 -38.32 6.93 0.96
N GLU A 487 -39.01 6.00 0.31
CA GLU A 487 -38.79 4.56 0.46
C GLU A 487 -38.22 3.96 -0.83
N TYR A 488 -37.21 3.12 -0.66
CA TYR A 488 -36.57 2.34 -1.70
C TYR A 488 -36.67 0.86 -1.38
N GLU A 489 -36.97 0.04 -2.37
CA GLU A 489 -37.00 -1.43 -2.25
C GLU A 489 -35.73 -2.03 -2.85
N PHE A 490 -35.11 -2.99 -2.16
CA PHE A 490 -33.88 -3.66 -2.58
C PHE A 490 -33.93 -5.16 -2.38
N ASP A 491 -33.22 -5.88 -3.26
CA ASP A 491 -32.90 -7.30 -3.08
C ASP A 491 -31.61 -7.46 -2.26
N VAL A 492 -30.63 -6.52 -2.48
CA VAL A 492 -29.29 -6.58 -1.87
C VAL A 492 -28.88 -5.20 -1.35
N ILE A 493 -28.33 -5.16 -0.16
CA ILE A 493 -27.70 -3.98 0.45
C ILE A 493 -26.22 -4.29 0.69
N ILE A 494 -25.32 -3.54 0.05
CA ILE A 494 -23.86 -3.67 0.23
C ILE A 494 -23.36 -2.48 1.06
N CYS A 495 -22.88 -2.75 2.27
CA CYS A 495 -22.32 -1.75 3.16
C CYS A 495 -20.83 -1.56 2.84
N ALA A 496 -20.49 -0.49 2.10
CA ALA A 496 -19.12 -0.06 1.83
C ALA A 496 -18.72 1.06 2.81
N THR A 497 -18.94 0.80 4.12
CA THR A 497 -18.87 1.79 5.20
C THR A 497 -17.50 1.92 5.85
N GLY A 498 -16.53 1.13 5.40
CA GLY A 498 -15.11 1.23 5.78
C GLY A 498 -14.73 0.35 6.96
N PHE A 499 -13.54 0.63 7.51
CA PHE A 499 -12.90 -0.13 8.57
C PHE A 499 -12.70 0.73 9.81
N ARG A 500 -12.53 0.08 10.95
CA ARG A 500 -12.14 0.71 12.22
C ARG A 500 -10.60 0.76 12.27
N ALA A 501 -10.01 1.64 11.47
CA ALA A 501 -8.54 1.73 11.33
C ALA A 501 -7.85 2.21 12.62
N GLU A 502 -8.59 2.93 13.49
CA GLU A 502 -8.13 3.40 14.78
C GLU A 502 -8.03 2.29 15.84
N ALA A 503 -8.67 1.15 15.62
CA ALA A 503 -8.73 0.07 16.60
C ALA A 503 -7.55 -0.92 16.47
N LEU A 504 -6.30 -0.43 16.38
CA LEU A 504 -5.11 -1.25 16.09
C LEU A 504 -4.91 -2.47 17.02
N VAL A 505 -5.36 -2.41 18.28
CA VAL A 505 -5.13 -3.47 19.27
C VAL A 505 -6.34 -3.77 20.17
N GLN A 506 -7.51 -3.16 19.92
CA GLN A 506 -8.66 -3.22 20.86
C GLN A 506 -9.22 -4.63 21.12
N GLU A 507 -8.91 -5.61 20.30
CA GLU A 507 -9.36 -6.99 20.47
C GLU A 507 -8.29 -7.89 21.09
N LEU A 508 -7.08 -7.37 21.29
CA LEU A 508 -5.96 -8.10 21.88
C LEU A 508 -5.70 -7.60 23.30
N VAL A 509 -5.58 -8.52 24.25
CA VAL A 509 -5.06 -8.19 25.57
C VAL A 509 -3.54 -8.18 25.49
N ILE A 510 -2.92 -7.00 25.60
CA ILE A 510 -1.46 -6.85 25.52
C ILE A 510 -0.97 -6.23 26.83
N LYS A 511 -0.27 -7.03 27.64
CA LYS A 511 0.27 -6.61 28.94
C LYS A 511 1.79 -6.63 28.91
N GLY A 512 2.37 -5.46 29.09
CA GLY A 512 3.81 -5.22 29.15
C GLY A 512 4.40 -5.38 30.55
N ARG A 513 5.51 -4.69 30.79
CA ARG A 513 6.20 -4.62 32.08
C ARG A 513 5.36 -3.86 33.11
N GLU A 514 5.63 -4.16 34.40
CA GLU A 514 5.09 -3.40 35.54
C GLU A 514 3.56 -3.30 35.58
N GLY A 515 2.88 -4.20 34.86
CA GLY A 515 1.42 -4.25 34.77
C GLY A 515 0.79 -3.30 33.75
N HIS A 516 1.58 -2.64 32.91
CA HIS A 516 1.07 -1.84 31.79
C HIS A 516 0.13 -2.66 30.91
N ASP A 517 -1.02 -2.08 30.57
CA ASP A 517 -1.99 -2.65 29.63
C ASP A 517 -2.12 -1.69 28.44
N LEU A 518 -1.84 -2.16 27.23
CA LEU A 518 -1.79 -1.29 26.06
C LEU A 518 -3.15 -0.63 25.73
N ALA A 519 -4.25 -1.27 26.07
CA ALA A 519 -5.57 -0.67 25.92
C ALA A 519 -5.80 0.49 26.90
N GLU A 520 -5.20 0.42 28.10
CA GLU A 520 -5.23 1.50 29.10
C GLU A 520 -4.25 2.62 28.72
N ASP A 521 -3.02 2.27 28.27
CA ASP A 521 -2.00 3.23 27.83
C ASP A 521 -2.43 4.01 26.59
N TRP A 522 -3.26 3.41 25.73
CA TRP A 522 -3.87 4.03 24.56
C TRP A 522 -5.33 4.47 24.80
N ALA A 523 -5.76 4.51 26.06
CA ALA A 523 -7.08 5.05 26.38
C ALA A 523 -7.24 6.49 25.89
N ASP A 524 -8.48 6.90 25.75
CA ASP A 524 -8.81 8.24 25.24
C ASP A 524 -8.22 8.55 23.84
N GLU A 525 -7.98 7.52 23.03
CA GLU A 525 -7.48 7.66 21.65
C GLU A 525 -6.09 8.35 21.58
N GLU A 526 -5.21 8.04 22.54
CA GLU A 526 -3.83 8.53 22.57
C GLU A 526 -2.84 7.52 21.98
N GLU A 527 -3.25 6.79 20.94
CA GLU A 527 -2.37 5.85 20.23
C GLU A 527 -1.13 6.56 19.72
N ARG A 528 0.02 6.11 20.21
CA ARG A 528 1.34 6.63 19.88
C ARG A 528 2.36 5.50 19.85
N ALA A 529 3.37 5.64 19.00
CA ALA A 529 4.52 4.75 18.97
C ALA A 529 5.80 5.53 18.62
N TYR A 530 6.94 5.01 18.96
CA TYR A 530 8.22 5.49 18.47
C TYR A 530 8.47 4.88 17.09
N LEU A 531 8.65 5.72 16.08
CA LEU A 531 8.76 5.34 14.65
C LEU A 531 7.61 4.43 14.16
N GLY A 532 6.41 4.57 14.76
CA GLY A 532 5.28 3.71 14.43
C GLY A 532 5.52 2.22 14.75
N THR A 533 6.53 1.89 15.56
CA THR A 533 7.03 0.52 15.72
C THR A 533 7.13 0.07 17.18
N THR A 534 7.72 0.85 18.07
CA THR A 534 7.94 0.45 19.46
C THR A 534 7.23 1.36 20.46
N ILE A 535 6.91 0.83 21.64
CA ILE A 535 6.15 1.50 22.69
C ILE A 535 6.87 1.26 24.02
N PRO A 536 7.05 2.26 24.90
CA PRO A 536 7.64 2.07 26.22
C PRO A 536 6.88 1.04 27.06
N HIS A 537 7.58 0.26 27.87
CA HIS A 537 7.06 -0.83 28.71
C HIS A 537 6.62 -2.10 27.97
N TYR A 538 6.81 -2.16 26.63
CA TYR A 538 6.50 -3.35 25.83
C TYR A 538 7.79 -3.86 25.15
N PRO A 539 8.71 -4.45 25.91
CA PRO A 539 10.02 -4.86 25.39
C PRO A 539 9.89 -5.91 24.29
N ASN A 540 10.71 -5.80 23.26
CA ASN A 540 10.71 -6.73 22.10
C ASN A 540 9.34 -6.88 21.40
N TYR A 541 8.43 -5.93 21.61
CA TYR A 541 7.15 -5.86 20.91
C TYR A 541 7.24 -4.78 19.81
N PHE A 542 7.01 -5.19 18.58
CA PHE A 542 7.12 -4.33 17.43
C PHE A 542 5.78 -4.29 16.68
N LEU A 543 5.34 -3.10 16.33
CA LEU A 543 4.18 -2.87 15.46
C LEU A 543 4.62 -2.71 14.01
N SER A 544 3.85 -3.25 13.10
CA SER A 544 3.84 -2.85 11.70
C SER A 544 2.68 -1.90 11.45
N THR A 545 2.95 -0.85 10.67
CA THR A 545 1.95 0.19 10.36
C THR A 545 1.24 0.74 11.58
N GLY A 546 2.00 0.98 12.65
CA GLY A 546 1.50 1.59 13.87
C GLY A 546 1.16 3.07 13.71
N PRO A 547 0.87 3.78 14.82
CA PRO A 547 0.51 5.20 14.77
C PRO A 547 1.54 6.07 14.07
N ASN A 548 1.05 7.00 13.24
CA ASN A 548 1.82 8.02 12.55
C ASN A 548 2.98 7.51 11.67
N ILE A 549 2.84 6.35 11.03
CA ILE A 549 3.82 5.82 10.06
C ILE A 549 3.21 5.57 8.68
N GLY A 550 1.90 5.74 8.51
CA GLY A 550 1.21 5.49 7.25
C GLY A 550 1.62 6.47 6.13
N PRO A 551 1.91 6.02 4.91
CA PRO A 551 2.29 6.86 3.78
C PRO A 551 1.06 7.49 3.11
N ASN A 552 0.24 8.21 3.85
CA ASN A 552 -1.09 8.63 3.40
C ASN A 552 -1.09 9.75 2.35
N HIS A 553 0.06 10.42 2.12
CA HIS A 553 0.20 11.36 1.01
C HIS A 553 0.44 10.63 -0.31
N ALA A 554 1.13 9.48 -0.25
CA ALA A 554 1.50 8.72 -1.43
C ALA A 554 2.13 7.37 -1.03
N GLY A 555 2.45 6.56 -2.03
CA GLY A 555 3.13 5.30 -1.86
C GLY A 555 2.22 4.18 -1.36
N GLY A 556 2.73 2.97 -1.48
CA GLY A 556 2.10 1.77 -0.94
C GLY A 556 2.61 1.45 0.46
N VAL A 557 1.82 0.69 1.19
CA VAL A 557 2.21 0.16 2.50
C VAL A 557 3.46 -0.75 2.43
N ASN A 558 3.83 -1.21 1.24
CA ASN A 558 5.01 -2.06 1.01
C ASN A 558 6.32 -1.40 1.45
N ILE A 559 6.55 -0.11 1.13
CA ILE A 559 7.78 0.57 1.56
C ILE A 559 7.84 0.70 3.10
N VAL A 560 6.71 1.01 3.74
CA VAL A 560 6.64 1.06 5.20
C VAL A 560 6.95 -0.31 5.79
N SER A 561 6.34 -1.36 5.24
CA SER A 561 6.54 -2.74 5.68
C SER A 561 7.99 -3.20 5.54
N GLU A 562 8.62 -2.92 4.38
CA GLU A 562 10.03 -3.28 4.15
C GLU A 562 10.95 -2.53 5.12
N SER A 563 10.73 -1.24 5.34
CA SER A 563 11.52 -0.44 6.28
C SER A 563 11.34 -0.91 7.73
N GLN A 564 10.11 -1.22 8.15
CA GLN A 564 9.86 -1.68 9.52
C GLN A 564 10.36 -3.11 9.78
N VAL A 565 10.28 -4.01 8.79
CA VAL A 565 10.88 -5.35 8.91
C VAL A 565 12.40 -5.27 8.93
N HIS A 566 13.00 -4.39 8.13
CA HIS A 566 14.44 -4.11 8.20
C HIS A 566 14.82 -3.63 9.60
N TYR A 567 14.08 -2.65 10.14
CA TYR A 567 14.32 -2.12 11.48
C TYR A 567 14.18 -3.18 12.57
N LEU A 568 13.17 -4.05 12.50
CA LEU A 568 13.03 -5.20 13.40
C LEU A 568 14.31 -6.03 13.42
N ILE A 569 14.83 -6.41 12.26
CA ILE A 569 16.04 -7.25 12.16
C ILE A 569 17.27 -6.52 12.73
N GLU A 570 17.44 -5.22 12.43
CA GLU A 570 18.54 -4.41 13.00
C GLU A 570 18.47 -4.36 14.53
N CYS A 571 17.26 -4.18 15.10
CA CYS A 571 17.05 -4.20 16.55
C CYS A 571 17.41 -5.56 17.17
N LEU A 572 16.93 -6.66 16.58
CA LEU A 572 17.21 -8.01 17.07
C LEU A 572 18.70 -8.37 16.94
N ASP A 573 19.33 -8.01 15.83
CA ASP A 573 20.75 -8.26 15.61
C ASP A 573 21.61 -7.51 16.60
N HIS A 574 21.28 -6.24 16.87
CA HIS A 574 22.01 -5.45 17.87
C HIS A 574 21.84 -6.05 19.28
N MET A 575 20.61 -6.35 19.68
CA MET A 575 20.32 -6.95 20.98
C MET A 575 21.13 -8.25 21.19
N ASN A 576 21.15 -9.12 20.18
CA ASN A 576 21.93 -10.36 20.23
C ASN A 576 23.44 -10.11 20.28
N ALA A 577 23.95 -9.13 19.55
CA ALA A 577 25.38 -8.82 19.52
C ALA A 577 25.92 -8.36 20.88
N ILE A 578 25.09 -7.68 21.68
CA ILE A 578 25.48 -7.25 23.03
C ILE A 578 25.05 -8.23 24.14
N GLY A 579 24.37 -9.32 23.78
CA GLY A 579 23.91 -10.34 24.72
C GLY A 579 22.71 -9.90 25.59
N ALA A 580 21.97 -8.88 25.16
CA ALA A 580 20.78 -8.42 25.86
C ALA A 580 19.58 -9.35 25.58
N ARG A 581 18.70 -9.51 26.55
CA ARG A 581 17.46 -10.30 26.44
C ARG A 581 16.27 -9.44 26.04
N THR A 582 16.30 -8.14 26.37
CA THR A 582 15.23 -7.21 26.09
C THR A 582 15.76 -5.90 25.53
N MET A 583 14.94 -5.29 24.70
CA MET A 583 15.10 -3.95 24.14
C MET A 583 13.78 -3.20 24.34
N ASP A 584 13.81 -2.07 25.01
CA ASP A 584 12.63 -1.28 25.36
C ASP A 584 12.91 0.20 25.07
N VAL A 585 12.04 0.89 24.35
CA VAL A 585 12.22 2.31 24.04
C VAL A 585 12.04 3.16 25.29
N LYS A 586 12.94 4.14 25.48
CA LYS A 586 12.84 5.07 26.62
C LYS A 586 11.69 6.05 26.45
N GLU A 587 11.01 6.38 27.54
CA GLU A 587 9.90 7.36 27.51
C GLU A 587 10.34 8.73 26.98
N GLU A 588 11.55 9.19 27.33
CA GLU A 588 12.04 10.49 26.83
C GLU A 588 12.21 10.48 25.30
N ALA A 589 12.70 9.38 24.73
CA ALA A 589 12.84 9.21 23.30
C ALA A 589 11.47 9.13 22.61
N PHE A 590 10.56 8.35 23.19
CA PHE A 590 9.18 8.23 22.73
C PHE A 590 8.46 9.59 22.69
N TRP A 591 8.51 10.36 23.79
CA TRP A 591 7.84 11.67 23.82
C TRP A 591 8.52 12.72 22.96
N ARG A 592 9.87 12.71 22.85
CA ARG A 592 10.61 13.56 21.92
C ARG A 592 10.17 13.30 20.47
N HIS A 593 10.06 12.04 20.07
CA HIS A 593 9.60 11.64 18.73
C HIS A 593 8.15 12.09 18.49
N ASN A 594 7.24 11.76 19.40
CA ASN A 594 5.82 12.08 19.24
C ASN A 594 5.56 13.59 19.23
N LYS A 595 6.32 14.36 20.01
CA LYS A 595 6.27 15.82 19.95
C LYS A 595 6.68 16.34 18.56
N ARG A 596 7.75 15.78 17.98
CA ARG A 596 8.20 16.14 16.62
C ARG A 596 7.11 15.82 15.58
N ILE A 597 6.45 14.67 15.70
CA ILE A 597 5.32 14.30 14.86
C ILE A 597 4.18 15.31 14.99
N ASP A 598 3.74 15.62 16.21
CA ASP A 598 2.65 16.57 16.46
C ASP A 598 2.98 17.98 16.00
N ASP A 599 4.24 18.43 16.14
CA ASP A 599 4.68 19.75 15.67
C ASP A 599 4.67 19.84 14.14
N GLN A 600 5.19 18.82 13.43
CA GLN A 600 5.16 18.78 11.95
C GLN A 600 3.73 18.65 11.44
N MET A 601 2.89 17.88 12.12
CA MET A 601 1.51 17.64 11.73
C MET A 601 0.70 18.96 11.62
N LYS A 602 1.05 20.00 12.39
CA LYS A 602 0.43 21.33 12.30
C LYS A 602 0.60 21.97 10.93
N HIS A 603 1.67 21.61 10.22
CA HIS A 603 1.98 22.11 8.88
C HIS A 603 1.38 21.24 7.76
N MET A 604 0.67 20.17 8.13
CA MET A 604 0.15 19.21 7.16
C MET A 604 -1.36 19.38 6.95
N ILE A 605 -1.81 19.02 5.77
CA ILE A 605 -3.21 19.11 5.33
C ILE A 605 -4.19 18.40 6.28
N TRP A 606 -3.75 17.35 6.97
CA TRP A 606 -4.61 16.53 7.84
C TRP A 606 -5.08 17.24 9.11
N THR A 607 -4.47 18.37 9.47
CA THR A 607 -4.95 19.25 10.55
C THR A 607 -5.72 20.46 10.02
N HIS A 608 -6.12 20.45 8.74
CA HIS A 608 -6.97 21.50 8.19
C HIS A 608 -8.40 21.41 8.79
N PRO A 609 -9.08 22.54 9.14
CA PRO A 609 -10.37 22.53 9.81
C PRO A 609 -11.49 21.75 9.07
N ARG A 610 -11.42 21.69 7.74
CA ARG A 610 -12.36 20.95 6.90
C ARG A 610 -11.94 19.49 6.64
N SER A 611 -10.75 19.06 7.09
CA SER A 611 -10.26 17.70 6.94
C SER A 611 -10.85 16.81 8.04
N LYS A 612 -11.94 16.11 7.73
CA LYS A 612 -12.50 15.07 8.60
C LYS A 612 -12.41 13.73 7.88
N SER A 613 -11.57 12.83 8.38
CA SER A 613 -11.32 11.55 7.74
C SER A 613 -10.98 10.48 8.78
N TYR A 614 -10.96 9.23 8.36
CA TYR A 614 -10.48 8.10 9.15
C TYR A 614 -8.97 8.17 9.51
N TYR A 615 -8.26 9.19 9.03
CA TYR A 615 -6.88 9.48 9.45
C TYR A 615 -6.82 10.13 10.83
N GLN A 616 -7.94 10.66 11.31
CA GLN A 616 -8.06 11.35 12.58
C GLN A 616 -8.90 10.52 13.55
N ASN A 617 -8.51 10.55 14.82
CA ASN A 617 -9.35 10.06 15.90
C ASN A 617 -10.54 11.00 16.18
N SER A 618 -11.41 10.64 17.14
CA SER A 618 -12.60 11.43 17.47
C SER A 618 -12.27 12.83 18.00
N LYS A 619 -11.07 13.01 18.58
CA LYS A 619 -10.55 14.31 19.07
C LYS A 619 -9.96 15.19 17.96
N GLY A 620 -9.90 14.65 16.72
CA GLY A 620 -9.35 15.35 15.56
C GLY A 620 -7.82 15.29 15.42
N ARG A 621 -7.13 14.47 16.25
CA ARG A 621 -5.70 14.21 16.09
C ARG A 621 -5.47 13.25 14.91
N PRO A 622 -4.61 13.59 13.94
CA PRO A 622 -4.21 12.64 12.90
C PRO A 622 -3.32 11.54 13.48
N VAL A 623 -3.81 10.30 13.48
CA VAL A 623 -3.13 9.13 14.05
C VAL A 623 -2.53 8.20 12.98
N GLY A 624 -3.00 8.28 11.73
CA GLY A 624 -2.52 7.43 10.64
C GLY A 624 -1.27 7.95 9.92
N PRO A 625 -1.27 9.21 9.43
CA PRO A 625 -0.27 9.67 8.49
C PRO A 625 1.09 9.95 9.12
N TRP A 626 2.16 9.60 8.36
CA TRP A 626 3.51 10.08 8.56
C TRP A 626 3.62 11.51 8.01
N PRO A 627 4.06 12.53 8.80
CA PRO A 627 4.01 13.93 8.38
C PRO A 627 5.28 14.43 7.66
N PHE A 628 6.24 13.56 7.40
CA PHE A 628 7.48 13.86 6.68
C PHE A 628 7.52 13.12 5.35
N ARG A 629 8.62 13.24 4.59
CA ARG A 629 8.83 12.52 3.34
C ARG A 629 9.07 11.02 3.61
N LEU A 630 8.82 10.19 2.63
CA LEU A 630 9.09 8.75 2.76
C LEU A 630 10.58 8.44 2.90
N VAL A 631 11.45 9.25 2.25
CA VAL A 631 12.90 9.12 2.40
C VAL A 631 13.34 9.39 3.84
N ASP A 632 12.70 10.32 4.54
CA ASP A 632 12.99 10.60 5.96
C ASP A 632 12.64 9.38 6.82
N MET A 633 11.48 8.76 6.58
CA MET A 633 11.05 7.53 7.26
C MET A 633 12.01 6.37 6.97
N TRP A 634 12.35 6.17 5.69
CA TRP A 634 13.27 5.13 5.28
C TRP A 634 14.64 5.28 5.99
N ASN A 635 15.19 6.49 6.02
CA ASN A 635 16.45 6.79 6.70
C ASN A 635 16.39 6.49 8.21
N GLU A 636 15.30 6.91 8.88
CA GLU A 636 15.14 6.70 10.33
C GLU A 636 14.98 5.22 10.70
N LEU A 637 14.46 4.41 9.78
CA LEU A 637 14.29 2.97 9.98
C LEU A 637 15.49 2.12 9.50
N GLN A 638 16.58 2.73 9.04
CA GLN A 638 17.78 1.98 8.64
C GLN A 638 18.52 1.37 9.82
N LYS A 639 18.56 2.06 10.95
CA LYS A 639 19.24 1.59 12.17
C LYS A 639 18.59 2.17 13.41
N PRO A 640 18.51 1.38 14.51
CA PRO A 640 18.07 1.93 15.80
C PRO A 640 19.06 2.95 16.34
N VAL A 641 18.55 4.04 16.89
CA VAL A 641 19.31 4.97 17.73
C VAL A 641 19.44 4.34 19.10
N LEU A 642 20.59 3.74 19.38
CA LEU A 642 20.78 2.89 20.56
C LEU A 642 20.58 3.61 21.89
N GLU A 643 20.90 4.90 21.92
CA GLU A 643 20.70 5.78 23.08
C GLU A 643 19.22 5.95 23.44
N ASP A 644 18.31 5.70 22.49
CA ASP A 644 16.87 5.80 22.67
C ASP A 644 16.27 4.55 23.32
N TYR A 645 17.07 3.49 23.53
CA TYR A 645 16.61 2.22 24.08
C TYR A 645 17.28 1.87 25.41
N LYS A 646 16.57 1.08 26.22
CA LYS A 646 17.08 0.33 27.35
C LYS A 646 17.32 -1.10 26.91
N PHE A 647 18.42 -1.68 27.34
CA PHE A 647 18.78 -3.08 27.07
C PHE A 647 19.02 -3.78 28.42
N ASP A 648 18.40 -4.96 28.62
CA ASP A 648 18.56 -5.78 29.83
C ASP A 648 18.92 -7.24 29.48
#